data_2c54df2626c302e5ef44abc7847a36c5
#
_entry.id   2c54df2626c302e5ef44abc7847a36c5
#
_cell.length_a   1.000
_cell.length_b   1.000
_cell.length_c   1.000
_cell.angle_alpha   90.00
_cell.angle_beta   90.00
_cell.angle_gamma   90.00
#
_symmetry.space_group_name_H-M   'P 1'
#
loop_
_entity.id
_entity.type
_entity.pdbx_description
1 polymer ?
#
loop_
_entity_poly.entity_id
_entity_poly.type
_entity_poly.pdbx_seq_one_letter_code
_entity_poly.pdbx_strand_id
1 'polypeptide(L)'
;MSAVAPGATLRTDAASPRQAAGCHHCADPLPASPAQRSLSGVTRSFCCEGCAAAAEWIQDARLGDYYRLRTAPASRIDEDALDDDLSLWDREEVQAEHARNVAGGREITLLTDGMRCAACAWLIDRALSREEGIIDSGANAVTGRIRLTWDPTRTSLSAPLRRLAALGYRPYLATGEAREREQRRQRNRDLIRIGVAGIGAMQAMMVAEALYLDIHFTMPIPTRDFFRWVSFLLSTPVVFYAGWPFLLGSWRELTQRRLGMDTLIASATLLAWGASVLETVRGGVHVWYDAAVMFVFLLLVARMLEQRARATASAQVDALARARPAFAAREGPDGQRETVPVAALSPGDVAYVAVGGVVPADGILLEPSSFEEALLTGEWTPVAREAGERVFAGTLCRDRPARLRVDETGAGTRLSQLTALVEKAQAQRPALAVVGERIAHHFVSWLLIAAVAVYIGWRIYDPSRALEVTLALLVISCPCALALAAPAALAAAHGTLARLGVLALGESALDQLARVTDLVFDKTGTLSDGHPVLAEATPLAELDRDTVLAIAAALESDSGHPLARAFAGLQVRHPAEGVRAVPGQGIEGSVDGQLWKLGRAAYAAAGQADDDAIWLGDGERAVARFRVQEATRADAAAAVARLREMGIRVHLSSGDADAPVAAFSERLGIEHAHARQSPEDKLAYARSLQAEGRVVAMVGDGLNDAPVLAGADVSLALSAGAALAQQSADLVLTGDSLMRVPQALETARRTRRVVRQNLVWAGGYNIIALPVAIAGLVTPWLAALGMALSSLLVVGNALRLTRLPRSHSRTAA
;
A
#
# COMPACT_ATOMS: atom_id res chain seq x y z
N MET A 1 -32.96 -41.75 51.44
CA MET A 1 -32.78 -43.07 50.83
C MET A 1 -31.78 -43.00 49.74
N SER A 2 -30.67 -43.59 50.01
CA SER A 2 -29.72 -44.37 49.22
C SER A 2 -28.89 -43.57 48.25
N ALA A 3 -27.61 -43.68 48.12
CA ALA A 3 -26.53 -44.33 48.84
C ALA A 3 -25.21 -43.71 48.40
N VAL A 4 -24.36 -43.55 49.37
CA VAL A 4 -22.97 -43.15 49.20
C VAL A 4 -22.15 -44.42 48.95
N ALA A 5 -21.25 -44.38 47.98
CA ALA A 5 -20.14 -45.33 47.86
C ALA A 5 -18.80 -44.65 47.99
N PRO A 6 -17.87 -45.16 48.77
CA PRO A 6 -16.62 -44.50 49.11
C PRO A 6 -15.44 -45.06 48.33
N GLY A 7 -14.40 -44.20 48.16
CA GLY A 7 -13.03 -44.67 48.11
C GLY A 7 -12.33 -44.65 46.79
N ALA A 8 -11.57 -43.62 46.58
CA ALA A 8 -10.33 -43.70 45.79
C ALA A 8 -9.24 -42.90 46.49
N THR A 9 -8.31 -43.66 46.96
CA THR A 9 -7.09 -43.22 47.66
C THR A 9 -6.24 -42.28 46.85
N LEU A 10 -5.97 -41.13 47.42
CA LEU A 10 -4.91 -40.20 46.97
C LEU A 10 -3.55 -40.92 47.06
N ARG A 11 -2.97 -41.22 45.92
CA ARG A 11 -1.54 -41.46 45.80
C ARG A 11 -0.83 -40.12 45.57
N THR A 12 -0.16 -39.68 46.62
CA THR A 12 0.87 -38.65 46.58
C THR A 12 2.13 -39.24 45.98
N ASP A 13 2.33 -39.01 44.67
CA ASP A 13 3.66 -39.10 44.08
C ASP A 13 4.09 -37.67 43.74
N ALA A 14 4.90 -37.11 44.60
CA ALA A 14 5.62 -35.87 44.37
C ALA A 14 6.67 -36.06 43.26
N ALA A 15 6.32 -35.75 42.02
CA ALA A 15 7.26 -35.55 40.94
C ALA A 15 7.42 -34.06 40.72
N SER A 16 8.64 -33.55 40.92
CA SER A 16 9.08 -32.19 40.61
C SER A 16 8.57 -31.73 39.23
N PRO A 17 8.13 -30.47 39.06
CA PRO A 17 7.71 -29.98 37.75
C PRO A 17 8.95 -29.85 36.87
N ARG A 18 9.24 -30.89 36.08
CA ARG A 18 10.06 -30.70 34.85
C ARG A 18 9.36 -29.70 33.98
N GLN A 19 9.98 -28.56 33.73
CA GLN A 19 9.58 -27.62 32.71
C GLN A 19 9.17 -28.41 31.48
N ALA A 20 7.91 -28.35 31.10
CA ALA A 20 7.39 -28.99 29.92
C ALA A 20 8.09 -28.31 28.71
N ALA A 21 9.11 -28.98 28.19
CA ALA A 21 9.79 -28.53 27.00
C ALA A 21 8.79 -28.61 25.84
N GLY A 22 8.38 -27.46 25.26
CA GLY A 22 7.51 -27.42 24.11
C GLY A 22 8.20 -27.96 22.85
N CYS A 23 7.43 -28.16 21.82
CA CYS A 23 7.90 -28.59 20.51
C CYS A 23 9.03 -27.66 19.99
N HIS A 24 10.14 -28.23 19.53
CA HIS A 24 11.27 -27.45 19.05
C HIS A 24 10.90 -26.57 17.84
N HIS A 25 9.90 -26.93 17.04
CA HIS A 25 9.45 -26.18 15.86
C HIS A 25 8.36 -25.15 16.18
N CYS A 26 7.22 -25.56 16.70
CA CYS A 26 6.04 -24.70 16.93
C CYS A 26 5.86 -24.23 18.38
N ALA A 27 6.64 -24.79 19.33
CA ALA A 27 6.54 -24.53 20.76
C ALA A 27 5.25 -25.03 21.46
N ASP A 28 4.39 -25.76 20.76
CA ASP A 28 3.21 -26.39 21.36
C ASP A 28 3.60 -27.45 22.41
N PRO A 29 2.72 -27.77 23.37
CA PRO A 29 2.95 -28.85 24.34
C PRO A 29 3.28 -30.16 23.62
N LEU A 30 4.24 -30.92 24.20
CA LEU A 30 4.62 -32.21 23.65
C LEU A 30 3.58 -33.28 24.06
N PRO A 31 3.22 -34.18 23.14
CA PRO A 31 2.39 -35.34 23.48
C PRO A 31 3.14 -36.33 24.40
N ALA A 32 2.43 -37.31 24.94
CA ALA A 32 3.01 -38.35 25.81
C ALA A 32 4.16 -39.12 25.13
N SER A 33 4.11 -39.25 23.77
CA SER A 33 5.16 -39.86 22.95
C SER A 33 5.58 -38.86 21.87
N PRO A 34 6.48 -37.93 22.14
CA PRO A 34 6.91 -36.93 21.18
C PRO A 34 7.79 -37.52 20.09
N ALA A 35 7.64 -37.05 18.86
CA ALA A 35 8.58 -37.34 17.78
C ALA A 35 9.97 -36.80 18.15
N GLN A 36 11.02 -37.55 17.89
CA GLN A 36 12.39 -37.14 18.19
C GLN A 36 13.27 -37.19 16.93
N ARG A 37 14.07 -36.14 16.74
CA ARG A 37 15.08 -36.07 15.65
C ARG A 37 16.38 -35.51 16.18
N SER A 38 17.48 -36.01 15.66
CA SER A 38 18.81 -35.49 15.97
C SER A 38 19.14 -34.34 15.00
N LEU A 39 19.18 -33.13 15.52
CA LEU A 39 19.53 -31.92 14.76
C LEU A 39 20.87 -31.39 15.25
N SER A 40 21.85 -31.32 14.36
CA SER A 40 23.23 -30.87 14.68
C SER A 40 23.84 -31.60 15.89
N GLY A 41 23.60 -32.90 16.03
CA GLY A 41 24.10 -33.71 17.13
C GLY A 41 23.33 -33.59 18.47
N VAL A 42 22.23 -32.84 18.49
CA VAL A 42 21.37 -32.69 19.66
C VAL A 42 19.98 -33.26 19.38
N THR A 43 19.51 -34.18 20.19
CA THR A 43 18.17 -34.74 20.08
C THR A 43 17.14 -33.69 20.51
N ARG A 44 16.20 -33.39 19.62
CA ARG A 44 15.10 -32.46 19.81
C ARG A 44 13.76 -33.18 19.78
N SER A 45 12.80 -32.69 20.54
CA SER A 45 11.45 -33.25 20.64
C SER A 45 10.44 -32.37 19.91
N PHE A 46 9.47 -33.00 19.25
CA PHE A 46 8.46 -32.35 18.42
C PHE A 46 7.07 -32.86 18.78
N CYS A 47 6.04 -32.00 18.58
CA CYS A 47 4.67 -32.35 18.90
C CYS A 47 4.04 -33.33 17.89
N CYS A 48 4.54 -33.39 16.66
CA CYS A 48 4.06 -34.25 15.57
C CYS A 48 5.19 -34.55 14.56
N GLU A 49 4.97 -35.53 13.70
CA GLU A 49 5.93 -35.90 12.64
C GLU A 49 6.14 -34.77 11.63
N GLY A 50 5.09 -34.00 11.30
CA GLY A 50 5.20 -32.84 10.41
C GLY A 50 6.19 -31.78 10.94
N CYS A 51 6.11 -31.43 12.22
CA CYS A 51 7.08 -30.52 12.85
C CYS A 51 8.51 -31.08 12.89
N ALA A 52 8.66 -32.40 13.04
CA ALA A 52 9.94 -33.08 13.00
C ALA A 52 10.55 -33.04 11.57
N ALA A 53 9.76 -33.36 10.56
CA ALA A 53 10.17 -33.34 9.15
C ALA A 53 10.54 -31.92 8.67
N ALA A 54 9.78 -30.90 9.05
CA ALA A 54 10.11 -29.52 8.73
C ALA A 54 11.46 -29.09 9.35
N ALA A 55 11.70 -29.49 10.61
CA ALA A 55 12.94 -29.15 11.27
C ALA A 55 14.13 -29.88 10.66
N GLU A 56 13.98 -31.13 10.25
CA GLU A 56 14.98 -31.92 9.54
C GLU A 56 15.29 -31.30 8.18
N TRP A 57 14.29 -30.97 7.40
CA TRP A 57 14.46 -30.28 6.10
C TRP A 57 15.19 -28.93 6.25
N ILE A 58 14.81 -28.10 7.25
CA ILE A 58 15.47 -26.82 7.50
C ILE A 58 16.98 -27.04 7.80
N GLN A 59 17.31 -28.10 8.52
CA GLN A 59 18.67 -28.44 8.86
C GLN A 59 19.44 -28.94 7.62
N ASP A 60 18.88 -29.87 6.85
CA ASP A 60 19.48 -30.44 5.64
C ASP A 60 19.68 -29.37 4.57
N ALA A 61 18.75 -28.43 4.47
CA ALA A 61 18.86 -27.25 3.63
C ALA A 61 19.89 -26.23 4.13
N ARG A 62 20.64 -26.51 5.24
CA ARG A 62 21.59 -25.58 5.88
C ARG A 62 20.97 -24.24 6.24
N LEU A 63 19.68 -24.23 6.59
CA LEU A 63 18.92 -23.05 7.04
C LEU A 63 18.72 -23.05 8.57
N GLY A 64 19.53 -23.80 9.33
CA GLY A 64 19.46 -23.92 10.79
C GLY A 64 19.54 -22.59 11.54
N ASP A 65 20.10 -21.55 10.93
CA ASP A 65 20.08 -20.19 11.43
C ASP A 65 18.65 -19.66 11.66
N TYR A 66 17.66 -20.20 10.99
CA TYR A 66 16.25 -19.91 11.23
C TYR A 66 15.87 -20.09 12.69
N TYR A 67 16.27 -21.21 13.33
CA TYR A 67 15.97 -21.47 14.74
C TYR A 67 16.70 -20.52 15.69
N ARG A 68 17.82 -19.98 15.28
CA ARG A 68 18.56 -18.98 16.04
C ARG A 68 17.99 -17.56 15.85
N LEU A 69 17.54 -17.24 14.63
CA LEU A 69 17.06 -15.92 14.24
C LEU A 69 15.55 -15.73 14.45
N ARG A 70 14.79 -16.82 14.53
CA ARG A 70 13.35 -16.73 14.73
C ARG A 70 13.02 -16.14 16.10
N THR A 71 11.98 -15.43 16.12
CA THR A 71 11.57 -14.60 17.23
C THR A 71 10.16 -14.96 17.71
N ALA A 72 9.49 -15.81 16.94
CA ALA A 72 8.26 -16.52 17.30
C ALA A 72 8.40 -17.96 16.84
N PRO A 73 7.77 -18.91 17.55
CA PRO A 73 7.67 -20.27 17.06
C PRO A 73 6.94 -20.28 15.71
N ALA A 74 7.30 -21.22 14.84
CA ALA A 74 6.55 -21.49 13.63
C ALA A 74 5.11 -21.94 13.99
N SER A 75 4.21 -21.89 13.05
CA SER A 75 2.90 -22.53 13.23
C SER A 75 3.09 -24.04 13.29
N ARG A 76 2.23 -24.71 14.06
CA ARG A 76 2.15 -26.17 14.05
C ARG A 76 1.83 -26.60 12.61
N ILE A 77 2.49 -27.63 12.14
CA ILE A 77 2.15 -28.23 10.85
C ILE A 77 0.89 -29.03 11.04
N ASP A 78 -0.13 -28.67 10.30
CA ASP A 78 -1.39 -29.37 10.25
C ASP A 78 -1.27 -30.42 9.16
N GLU A 79 -1.34 -31.69 9.56
CA GLU A 79 -1.22 -32.81 8.63
C GLU A 79 -2.42 -32.85 7.68
N ASP A 80 -3.61 -32.43 8.13
CA ASP A 80 -4.80 -32.30 7.29
C ASP A 80 -4.62 -31.20 6.22
N ALA A 81 -3.78 -30.20 6.46
CA ALA A 81 -3.46 -29.13 5.50
C ALA A 81 -2.46 -29.57 4.40
N LEU A 82 -1.75 -30.66 4.61
CA LEU A 82 -0.89 -31.28 3.60
C LEU A 82 -1.72 -32.11 2.60
N ASP A 83 -2.90 -32.57 3.01
CA ASP A 83 -3.87 -33.29 2.18
C ASP A 83 -4.78 -32.36 1.36
N ASP A 84 -4.74 -31.05 1.59
CA ASP A 84 -5.41 -30.09 0.71
C ASP A 84 -4.89 -30.29 -0.73
N ASP A 85 -5.83 -30.49 -1.64
CA ASP A 85 -5.49 -30.73 -3.06
C ASP A 85 -4.92 -29.46 -3.71
N LEU A 86 -3.65 -29.15 -3.38
CA LEU A 86 -2.94 -28.03 -3.96
C LEU A 86 -2.75 -28.13 -5.48
N SER A 87 -3.10 -29.29 -6.08
CA SER A 87 -3.07 -29.45 -7.53
C SER A 87 -4.15 -28.63 -8.24
N LEU A 88 -5.19 -28.22 -7.52
CA LEU A 88 -6.20 -27.29 -8.04
C LEU A 88 -5.62 -25.94 -8.45
N TRP A 89 -4.47 -25.55 -7.87
CA TRP A 89 -3.77 -24.30 -8.18
C TRP A 89 -2.99 -24.37 -9.50
N ASP A 90 -2.80 -25.57 -10.02
CA ASP A 90 -2.16 -25.79 -11.33
C ASP A 90 -3.16 -25.61 -12.49
N ARG A 91 -4.46 -25.53 -12.21
CA ARG A 91 -5.48 -25.30 -13.24
C ARG A 91 -5.29 -23.94 -13.88
N GLU A 92 -5.39 -23.91 -15.21
CA GLU A 92 -5.18 -22.68 -15.98
C GLU A 92 -6.18 -21.59 -15.60
N GLU A 93 -7.43 -21.95 -15.28
CA GLU A 93 -8.46 -21.00 -14.87
C GLU A 93 -8.08 -20.27 -13.57
N VAL A 94 -7.51 -20.99 -12.59
CA VAL A 94 -7.07 -20.42 -11.31
C VAL A 94 -5.84 -19.53 -11.52
N GLN A 95 -4.90 -19.98 -12.36
CA GLN A 95 -3.70 -19.18 -12.64
C GLN A 95 -4.02 -17.94 -13.49
N ALA A 96 -4.95 -18.03 -14.45
CA ALA A 96 -5.38 -16.89 -15.25
C ALA A 96 -6.02 -15.78 -14.39
N GLU A 97 -6.70 -16.16 -13.31
CA GLU A 97 -7.33 -15.20 -12.40
C GLU A 97 -6.32 -14.53 -11.45
N HIS A 98 -5.34 -15.27 -10.97
CA HIS A 98 -4.51 -14.83 -9.83
C HIS A 98 -3.04 -14.64 -10.18
N ALA A 99 -2.57 -15.16 -11.31
CA ALA A 99 -1.21 -15.01 -11.77
C ALA A 99 -1.14 -14.08 -12.99
N ARG A 100 -0.07 -13.30 -13.08
CA ARG A 100 0.23 -12.46 -14.23
C ARG A 100 1.44 -12.98 -14.99
N ASN A 101 1.43 -12.84 -16.30
CA ASN A 101 2.59 -13.13 -17.12
C ASN A 101 3.63 -12.00 -16.94
N VAL A 102 4.87 -12.39 -16.67
CA VAL A 102 6.03 -11.50 -16.55
C VAL A 102 7.15 -11.98 -17.45
N ALA A 103 8.18 -11.15 -17.65
CA ALA A 103 9.33 -11.57 -18.45
C ALA A 103 9.97 -12.85 -17.87
N GLY A 104 9.89 -13.94 -18.62
CA GLY A 104 10.48 -15.23 -18.26
C GLY A 104 9.58 -16.18 -17.46
N GLY A 105 8.34 -15.82 -17.10
CA GLY A 105 7.47 -16.71 -16.32
C GLY A 105 6.13 -16.13 -15.90
N ARG A 106 5.57 -16.68 -14.82
CA ARG A 106 4.34 -16.21 -14.18
C ARG A 106 4.63 -15.71 -12.77
N GLU A 107 3.92 -14.69 -12.33
CA GLU A 107 4.03 -14.12 -10.98
C GLU A 107 2.67 -14.20 -10.27
N ILE A 108 2.67 -14.63 -9.01
CA ILE A 108 1.50 -14.66 -8.12
C ILE A 108 1.83 -14.05 -6.76
N THR A 109 0.83 -13.43 -6.14
CA THR A 109 0.93 -12.98 -4.74
C THR A 109 0.04 -13.84 -3.87
N LEU A 110 0.65 -14.47 -2.87
CA LEU A 110 0.01 -15.36 -1.92
C LEU A 110 -0.06 -14.71 -0.55
N LEU A 111 -1.03 -15.12 0.25
CA LEU A 111 -1.06 -14.86 1.68
C LEU A 111 -0.66 -16.12 2.44
N THR A 112 -0.04 -15.97 3.58
CA THR A 112 0.23 -17.11 4.47
C THR A 112 -0.05 -16.74 5.91
N ASP A 113 -0.58 -17.71 6.63
CA ASP A 113 -0.68 -17.64 8.08
C ASP A 113 0.65 -18.06 8.72
N GLY A 114 0.94 -17.49 9.89
CA GLY A 114 2.11 -17.90 10.66
C GLY A 114 3.41 -17.18 10.34
N MET A 115 3.48 -16.30 9.33
CA MET A 115 4.64 -15.45 9.08
C MET A 115 4.67 -14.30 10.09
N ARG A 116 5.25 -14.55 11.27
CA ARG A 116 5.20 -13.62 12.41
C ARG A 116 6.47 -12.78 12.58
N CYS A 117 7.52 -13.07 11.83
CA CYS A 117 8.82 -12.42 12.02
C CYS A 117 9.67 -12.39 10.76
N ALA A 118 10.67 -11.51 10.75
CA ALA A 118 11.60 -11.39 9.63
C ALA A 118 12.36 -12.69 9.32
N ALA A 119 12.62 -13.52 10.34
CA ALA A 119 13.25 -14.83 10.13
C ALA A 119 12.32 -15.80 9.39
N CYS A 120 11.00 -15.70 9.60
CA CYS A 120 10.02 -16.47 8.85
C CYS A 120 10.05 -16.08 7.36
N ALA A 121 10.03 -14.77 7.07
CA ALA A 121 10.13 -14.27 5.70
C ALA A 121 11.45 -14.70 5.04
N TRP A 122 12.56 -14.60 5.76
CA TRP A 122 13.87 -15.06 5.29
C TRP A 122 13.90 -16.57 5.00
N LEU A 123 13.28 -17.39 5.87
CA LEU A 123 13.18 -18.84 5.66
C LEU A 123 12.37 -19.14 4.40
N ILE A 124 11.20 -18.49 4.23
CA ILE A 124 10.35 -18.67 3.06
C ILE A 124 11.09 -18.31 1.78
N ASP A 125 11.74 -17.15 1.72
CA ASP A 125 12.50 -16.73 0.54
C ASP A 125 13.62 -17.72 0.20
N ARG A 126 14.35 -18.18 1.22
CA ARG A 126 15.44 -19.15 1.02
C ARG A 126 14.95 -20.55 0.66
N ALA A 127 13.79 -20.95 1.15
CA ALA A 127 13.18 -22.23 0.80
C ALA A 127 12.69 -22.20 -0.65
N LEU A 128 11.93 -21.16 -1.02
CA LEU A 128 11.37 -21.02 -2.36
C LEU A 128 12.46 -20.83 -3.43
N SER A 129 13.48 -20.02 -3.15
CA SER A 129 14.57 -19.79 -4.13
C SER A 129 15.41 -21.04 -4.44
N ARG A 130 15.21 -22.14 -3.71
CA ARG A 130 15.87 -23.44 -3.96
C ARG A 130 15.01 -24.42 -4.72
N GLU A 131 13.72 -24.13 -4.85
CA GLU A 131 12.83 -24.97 -5.65
C GLU A 131 13.13 -24.77 -7.14
N GLU A 132 13.18 -25.85 -7.87
CA GLU A 132 13.43 -25.81 -9.32
C GLU A 132 12.34 -25.02 -10.04
N GLY A 133 12.73 -24.17 -10.99
CA GLY A 133 11.79 -23.35 -11.77
C GLY A 133 11.31 -22.09 -11.08
N ILE A 134 11.75 -21.79 -9.85
CA ILE A 134 11.46 -20.49 -9.22
C ILE A 134 12.49 -19.46 -9.69
N ILE A 135 11.97 -18.34 -10.22
CA ILE A 135 12.75 -17.24 -10.77
C ILE A 135 13.05 -16.19 -9.69
N ASP A 136 12.00 -15.80 -8.93
CA ASP A 136 12.09 -14.81 -7.86
C ASP A 136 11.06 -15.10 -6.77
N SER A 137 11.41 -14.77 -5.53
CA SER A 137 10.50 -14.85 -4.39
C SER A 137 10.74 -13.66 -3.45
N GLY A 138 9.67 -13.18 -2.84
CA GLY A 138 9.77 -12.10 -1.85
C GLY A 138 8.69 -12.26 -0.80
N ALA A 139 9.08 -12.57 0.44
CA ALA A 139 8.18 -12.71 1.57
C ALA A 139 8.23 -11.48 2.47
N ASN A 140 7.06 -10.95 2.84
CA ASN A 140 6.94 -9.80 3.72
C ASN A 140 6.26 -10.20 5.03
N ALA A 141 7.05 -10.22 6.12
CA ALA A 141 6.59 -10.62 7.46
C ALA A 141 5.55 -9.64 8.07
N VAL A 142 5.47 -8.40 7.58
CA VAL A 142 4.54 -7.39 8.10
C VAL A 142 3.15 -7.60 7.50
N THR A 143 3.09 -7.92 6.21
CA THR A 143 1.83 -8.07 5.46
C THR A 143 1.35 -9.52 5.37
N GLY A 144 2.21 -10.50 5.67
CA GLY A 144 1.92 -11.92 5.48
C GLY A 144 1.89 -12.34 4.00
N ARG A 145 2.41 -11.50 3.09
CA ARG A 145 2.39 -11.72 1.64
C ARG A 145 3.66 -12.36 1.16
N ILE A 146 3.51 -13.28 0.20
CA ILE A 146 4.60 -13.92 -0.52
C ILE A 146 4.38 -13.63 -2.00
N ARG A 147 5.31 -12.94 -2.64
CA ARG A 147 5.35 -12.81 -4.08
C ARG A 147 6.22 -13.94 -4.62
N LEU A 148 5.72 -14.65 -5.59
CA LEU A 148 6.36 -15.81 -6.20
C LEU A 148 6.34 -15.67 -7.71
N THR A 149 7.51 -15.72 -8.35
CA THR A 149 7.66 -15.76 -9.80
C THR A 149 8.27 -17.10 -10.19
N TRP A 150 7.59 -17.84 -11.08
CA TRP A 150 8.04 -19.16 -11.50
C TRP A 150 7.95 -19.35 -13.01
N ASP A 151 8.74 -20.29 -13.53
CA ASP A 151 8.69 -20.75 -14.90
C ASP A 151 7.70 -21.92 -15.03
N PRO A 152 6.52 -21.74 -15.65
CA PRO A 152 5.50 -22.79 -15.76
C PRO A 152 5.93 -23.96 -16.63
N THR A 153 7.02 -23.83 -17.41
CA THR A 153 7.57 -24.93 -18.22
C THR A 153 8.48 -25.85 -17.41
N ARG A 154 8.98 -25.39 -16.25
CA ARG A 154 9.91 -26.13 -15.40
C ARG A 154 9.27 -26.64 -14.11
N THR A 155 8.28 -25.96 -13.58
CA THR A 155 7.62 -26.36 -12.33
C THR A 155 6.14 -25.98 -12.31
N SER A 156 5.33 -26.80 -11.64
CA SER A 156 3.93 -26.46 -11.35
C SER A 156 3.84 -25.52 -10.14
N LEU A 157 2.78 -24.70 -10.07
CA LEU A 157 2.57 -23.81 -8.93
C LEU A 157 2.37 -24.59 -7.62
N SER A 158 1.75 -25.75 -7.67
CA SER A 158 1.52 -26.62 -6.52
C SER A 158 2.80 -27.08 -5.82
N ALA A 159 3.94 -27.18 -6.50
CA ALA A 159 5.21 -27.64 -5.93
C ALA A 159 5.75 -26.65 -4.86
N PRO A 160 5.98 -25.37 -5.15
CA PRO A 160 6.37 -24.39 -4.12
C PRO A 160 5.32 -24.20 -3.04
N LEU A 161 4.01 -24.37 -3.34
CA LEU A 161 2.96 -24.29 -2.35
C LEU A 161 3.02 -25.44 -1.34
N ARG A 162 3.27 -26.67 -1.80
CA ARG A 162 3.52 -27.83 -0.91
C ARG A 162 4.74 -27.60 -0.02
N ARG A 163 5.77 -26.97 -0.55
CA ARG A 163 6.95 -26.60 0.25
C ARG A 163 6.59 -25.64 1.37
N LEU A 164 5.81 -24.60 1.08
CA LEU A 164 5.33 -23.66 2.09
C LEU A 164 4.49 -24.37 3.17
N ALA A 165 3.55 -25.21 2.76
CA ALA A 165 2.71 -25.98 3.68
C ALA A 165 3.55 -26.92 4.57
N ALA A 166 4.53 -27.61 4.01
CA ALA A 166 5.44 -28.50 4.74
C ALA A 166 6.32 -27.76 5.76
N LEU A 167 6.53 -26.45 5.59
CA LEU A 167 7.23 -25.59 6.56
C LEU A 167 6.30 -24.96 7.60
N GLY A 168 5.00 -25.23 7.54
CA GLY A 168 3.98 -24.69 8.43
C GLY A 168 3.42 -23.33 7.99
N TYR A 169 3.64 -22.94 6.74
CA TYR A 169 3.11 -21.72 6.16
C TYR A 169 2.02 -22.06 5.13
N ARG A 170 0.78 -22.14 5.58
CA ARG A 170 -0.33 -22.48 4.68
C ARG A 170 -0.55 -21.34 3.69
N PRO A 171 -0.44 -21.58 2.36
CA PRO A 171 -0.68 -20.56 1.35
C PRO A 171 -2.18 -20.39 1.10
N TYR A 172 -2.62 -19.14 0.91
CA TYR A 172 -3.97 -18.78 0.50
C TYR A 172 -3.90 -17.82 -0.68
N LEU A 173 -4.91 -17.92 -1.53
CA LEU A 173 -5.18 -16.83 -2.47
C LEU A 173 -5.58 -15.59 -1.67
N ALA A 174 -5.27 -14.42 -2.20
CA ALA A 174 -5.53 -13.13 -1.55
C ALA A 174 -7.03 -12.81 -1.38
N THR A 175 -7.90 -13.80 -1.30
CA THR A 175 -9.33 -13.67 -1.04
C THR A 175 -9.58 -13.38 0.45
N GLY A 176 -10.36 -12.31 0.73
CA GLY A 176 -10.40 -11.57 2.00
C GLY A 176 -10.80 -12.28 3.30
N GLU A 177 -11.47 -13.43 3.29
CA GLU A 177 -12.11 -13.98 4.51
C GLU A 177 -11.16 -14.57 5.57
N ALA A 178 -10.13 -15.30 5.17
CA ALA A 178 -9.20 -15.92 6.14
C ALA A 178 -8.36 -14.86 6.86
N ARG A 179 -7.92 -13.83 6.11
CA ARG A 179 -7.17 -12.69 6.66
C ARG A 179 -8.03 -11.86 7.61
N GLU A 180 -9.30 -11.65 7.27
CA GLU A 180 -10.23 -10.93 8.13
C GLU A 180 -10.49 -11.67 9.45
N ARG A 181 -10.62 -13.01 9.41
CA ARG A 181 -10.75 -13.83 10.61
C ARG A 181 -9.52 -13.74 11.51
N GLU A 182 -8.30 -13.84 10.95
CA GLU A 182 -7.07 -13.74 11.76
C GLU A 182 -6.86 -12.31 12.28
N GLN A 183 -7.12 -11.28 11.48
CA GLN A 183 -7.11 -9.89 11.96
C GLN A 183 -8.11 -9.66 13.10
N ARG A 184 -9.31 -10.23 13.01
CA ARG A 184 -10.31 -10.18 14.10
C ARG A 184 -9.83 -10.92 15.35
N ARG A 185 -9.20 -12.09 15.20
CA ARG A 185 -8.63 -12.85 16.35
C ARG A 185 -7.50 -12.08 17.00
N GLN A 186 -6.59 -11.53 16.21
CA GLN A 186 -5.48 -10.72 16.72
C GLN A 186 -6.00 -9.48 17.46
N ARG A 187 -6.93 -8.75 16.85
CA ARG A 187 -7.57 -7.59 17.48
C ARG A 187 -8.24 -7.95 18.80
N ASN A 188 -8.94 -9.08 18.86
CA ASN A 188 -9.59 -9.53 20.09
C ASN A 188 -8.57 -9.88 21.17
N ARG A 189 -7.47 -10.55 20.84
CA ARG A 189 -6.36 -10.81 21.78
C ARG A 189 -5.76 -9.51 22.32
N ASP A 190 -5.52 -8.54 21.46
CA ASP A 190 -4.96 -7.24 21.86
C ASP A 190 -5.95 -6.46 22.74
N LEU A 191 -7.25 -6.49 22.43
CA LEU A 191 -8.29 -5.90 23.30
C LEU A 191 -8.37 -6.58 24.67
N ILE A 192 -8.27 -7.90 24.74
CA ILE A 192 -8.25 -8.64 26.02
C ILE A 192 -7.01 -8.23 26.85
N ARG A 193 -5.82 -8.14 26.23
CA ARG A 193 -4.61 -7.67 26.89
C ARG A 193 -4.75 -6.25 27.44
N ILE A 194 -5.33 -5.34 26.65
CA ILE A 194 -5.60 -3.96 27.08
C ILE A 194 -6.61 -3.96 28.24
N GLY A 195 -7.66 -4.78 28.16
CA GLY A 195 -8.63 -4.93 29.24
C GLY A 195 -8.00 -5.39 30.54
N VAL A 196 -7.18 -6.46 30.50
CA VAL A 196 -6.44 -6.97 31.66
C VAL A 196 -5.47 -5.91 32.21
N ALA A 197 -4.73 -5.23 31.32
CA ALA A 197 -3.81 -4.17 31.72
C ALA A 197 -4.55 -2.97 32.33
N GLY A 198 -5.70 -2.57 31.77
CA GLY A 198 -6.49 -1.45 32.27
C GLY A 198 -7.11 -1.69 33.63
N ILE A 199 -7.71 -2.86 33.83
CA ILE A 199 -8.26 -3.27 35.12
C ILE A 199 -7.13 -3.37 36.15
N GLY A 200 -6.01 -4.03 35.79
CA GLY A 200 -4.86 -4.15 36.65
C GLY A 200 -4.23 -2.80 37.02
N ALA A 201 -4.15 -1.87 36.04
CA ALA A 201 -3.64 -0.52 36.28
C ALA A 201 -4.52 0.26 37.25
N MET A 202 -5.83 0.23 37.06
CA MET A 202 -6.79 0.91 37.91
C MET A 202 -6.71 0.37 39.35
N GLN A 203 -6.67 -0.94 39.53
CA GLN A 203 -6.60 -1.56 40.83
C GLN A 203 -5.23 -1.34 41.51
N ALA A 204 -4.13 -1.48 40.76
CA ALA A 204 -2.80 -1.26 41.29
C ALA A 204 -2.58 0.20 41.73
N MET A 205 -3.10 1.18 40.96
CA MET A 205 -3.05 2.59 41.35
C MET A 205 -3.87 2.87 42.61
N MET A 206 -5.05 2.32 42.75
CA MET A 206 -5.87 2.47 43.96
C MET A 206 -5.16 1.94 45.20
N VAL A 207 -4.47 0.81 45.06
CA VAL A 207 -3.70 0.23 46.18
C VAL A 207 -2.42 1.01 46.47
N ALA A 208 -1.76 1.50 45.41
CA ALA A 208 -0.55 2.35 45.54
C ALA A 208 -0.86 3.69 46.17
N GLU A 209 -1.99 4.32 45.85
CA GLU A 209 -2.44 5.55 46.45
C GLU A 209 -2.54 5.43 47.97
N ALA A 210 -3.08 4.28 48.47
CA ALA A 210 -3.16 4.05 49.90
C ALA A 210 -1.76 3.93 50.58
N LEU A 211 -0.77 3.41 49.85
CA LEU A 211 0.60 3.33 50.29
C LEU A 211 1.30 4.69 50.25
N TYR A 212 1.04 5.53 49.24
CA TYR A 212 1.63 6.86 49.08
C TYR A 212 1.05 7.89 50.07
N LEU A 213 -0.21 7.77 50.46
CA LEU A 213 -0.84 8.63 51.46
C LEU A 213 -0.30 8.40 52.90
N ASP A 214 0.36 7.26 53.13
CA ASP A 214 1.02 6.98 54.42
C ASP A 214 2.38 7.68 54.54
N ILE A 215 2.39 9.02 54.38
CA ILE A 215 3.60 9.88 54.42
C ILE A 215 4.32 9.81 55.80
N HIS A 216 3.58 9.55 56.84
CA HIS A 216 4.12 9.51 58.19
C HIS A 216 4.38 8.09 58.71
N PHE A 217 4.31 7.07 57.84
CA PHE A 217 4.50 5.67 58.18
C PHE A 217 3.68 5.19 59.38
N THR A 218 2.45 5.67 59.48
CA THR A 218 1.49 5.35 60.55
C THR A 218 0.74 4.05 60.30
N MET A 219 0.76 3.54 59.11
CA MET A 219 0.06 2.29 58.74
C MET A 219 0.70 1.10 59.43
N PRO A 220 -0.08 0.19 60.07
CA PRO A 220 0.45 -1.04 60.64
C PRO A 220 1.18 -1.89 59.62
N ILE A 221 2.30 -2.48 60.01
CA ILE A 221 3.09 -3.36 59.12
C ILE A 221 2.26 -4.44 58.41
N PRO A 222 1.36 -5.20 59.10
CA PRO A 222 0.56 -6.20 58.42
C PRO A 222 -0.35 -5.65 57.32
N THR A 223 -0.90 -4.46 57.50
CA THR A 223 -1.75 -3.76 56.50
C THR A 223 -0.93 -3.31 55.32
N ARG A 224 0.26 -2.79 55.57
CA ARG A 224 1.20 -2.36 54.50
C ARG A 224 1.65 -3.58 53.70
N ASP A 225 1.99 -4.69 54.34
CA ASP A 225 2.38 -5.92 53.68
C ASP A 225 1.21 -6.55 52.88
N PHE A 226 -0.01 -6.48 53.41
CA PHE A 226 -1.20 -6.89 52.67
C PHE A 226 -1.33 -6.11 51.36
N PHE A 227 -1.22 -4.78 51.37
CA PHE A 227 -1.31 -3.97 50.15
C PHE A 227 -0.17 -4.26 49.15
N ARG A 228 1.05 -4.56 49.61
CA ARG A 228 2.17 -4.96 48.77
C ARG A 228 1.92 -6.28 48.04
N TRP A 229 1.43 -7.30 48.79
CA TRP A 229 1.11 -8.61 48.21
C TRP A 229 -0.09 -8.55 47.27
N VAL A 230 -1.08 -7.71 47.55
CA VAL A 230 -2.18 -7.43 46.60
C VAL A 230 -1.65 -6.78 45.36
N SER A 231 -0.78 -5.78 45.47
CA SER A 231 -0.14 -5.12 44.30
C SER A 231 0.69 -6.10 43.46
N PHE A 232 1.45 -6.99 44.10
CA PHE A 232 2.14 -8.10 43.44
C PHE A 232 1.20 -8.99 42.64
N LEU A 233 0.10 -9.43 43.26
CA LEU A 233 -0.88 -10.32 42.62
C LEU A 233 -1.55 -9.66 41.43
N LEU A 234 -1.89 -8.38 41.53
CA LEU A 234 -2.53 -7.59 40.46
C LEU A 234 -1.56 -7.27 39.31
N SER A 235 -0.31 -6.97 39.61
CA SER A 235 0.70 -6.58 38.62
C SER A 235 1.23 -7.77 37.81
N THR A 236 1.31 -8.95 38.40
CA THR A 236 1.92 -10.13 37.77
C THR A 236 1.21 -10.52 36.46
N PRO A 237 -0.15 -10.66 36.39
CA PRO A 237 -0.84 -10.91 35.14
C PRO A 237 -0.64 -9.79 34.10
N VAL A 238 -0.56 -8.54 34.54
CA VAL A 238 -0.34 -7.42 33.62
C VAL A 238 1.04 -7.51 32.99
N VAL A 239 2.09 -7.71 33.78
CA VAL A 239 3.47 -7.76 33.28
C VAL A 239 3.69 -9.00 32.38
N PHE A 240 3.24 -10.18 32.80
CA PHE A 240 3.57 -11.44 32.09
C PHE A 240 2.55 -11.89 31.05
N TYR A 241 1.29 -11.49 31.13
CA TYR A 241 0.29 -11.81 30.12
C TYR A 241 0.03 -10.62 29.20
N ALA A 242 -0.32 -9.46 29.74
CA ALA A 242 -0.59 -8.30 28.90
C ALA A 242 0.70 -7.72 28.30
N GLY A 243 1.80 -7.67 29.05
CA GLY A 243 3.12 -7.26 28.63
C GLY A 243 3.90 -8.27 27.79
N TRP A 244 3.38 -9.49 27.59
CA TRP A 244 4.04 -10.55 26.85
C TRP A 244 4.60 -10.15 25.48
N PRO A 245 3.90 -9.36 24.66
CA PRO A 245 4.44 -8.90 23.37
C PRO A 245 5.77 -8.15 23.49
N PHE A 246 5.93 -7.33 24.52
CA PHE A 246 7.15 -6.57 24.77
C PHE A 246 8.29 -7.45 25.28
N LEU A 247 7.99 -8.40 26.17
CA LEU A 247 8.95 -9.37 26.67
C LEU A 247 9.47 -10.26 25.53
N LEU A 248 8.57 -10.72 24.68
CA LEU A 248 8.93 -11.52 23.52
C LEU A 248 9.71 -10.70 22.50
N GLY A 249 9.33 -9.43 22.25
CA GLY A 249 10.06 -8.51 21.41
C GLY A 249 11.48 -8.26 21.90
N SER A 250 11.63 -7.98 23.20
CA SER A 250 12.93 -7.79 23.84
C SER A 250 13.82 -9.03 23.70
N TRP A 251 13.28 -10.20 23.96
CA TRP A 251 14.01 -11.46 23.76
C TRP A 251 14.52 -11.62 22.34
N ARG A 252 13.70 -11.20 21.37
CA ARG A 252 14.04 -11.17 19.95
C ARG A 252 15.19 -10.25 19.64
N GLU A 253 15.10 -9.00 20.10
CA GLU A 253 16.11 -7.98 19.89
C GLU A 253 17.45 -8.39 20.49
N LEU A 254 17.43 -8.95 21.71
CA LEU A 254 18.62 -9.45 22.41
C LEU A 254 19.27 -10.64 21.69
N THR A 255 18.49 -11.59 21.21
CA THR A 255 19.02 -12.75 20.45
C THR A 255 19.64 -12.34 19.13
N GLN A 256 19.15 -11.26 18.50
CA GLN A 256 19.70 -10.65 17.29
C GLN A 256 20.87 -9.69 17.57
N ARG A 257 21.29 -9.53 18.84
CA ARG A 257 22.29 -8.54 19.29
C ARG A 257 21.95 -7.10 18.86
N ARG A 258 20.67 -6.78 18.82
CA ARG A 258 20.16 -5.44 18.55
C ARG A 258 19.37 -5.00 19.76
N LEU A 259 19.64 -3.78 20.21
CA LEU A 259 18.88 -3.15 21.29
C LEU A 259 17.83 -2.24 20.67
N GLY A 260 16.56 -2.59 20.83
CA GLY A 260 15.45 -1.82 20.29
C GLY A 260 14.50 -1.32 21.36
N MET A 261 13.32 -0.89 20.92
CA MET A 261 12.32 -0.33 21.83
C MET A 261 11.76 -1.37 22.80
N ASP A 262 11.54 -2.59 22.32
CA ASP A 262 10.96 -3.66 23.16
C ASP A 262 11.92 -4.04 24.28
N THR A 263 13.26 -3.98 24.05
CA THR A 263 14.27 -4.21 25.08
C THR A 263 14.22 -3.13 26.17
N LEU A 264 14.07 -1.88 25.80
CA LEU A 264 13.94 -0.78 26.77
C LEU A 264 12.69 -0.91 27.64
N ILE A 265 11.56 -1.20 27.00
CA ILE A 265 10.27 -1.38 27.65
C ILE A 265 10.30 -2.58 28.61
N ALA A 266 10.79 -3.71 28.15
CA ALA A 266 10.91 -4.92 28.97
C ALA A 266 11.86 -4.70 30.14
N SER A 267 13.00 -4.04 29.94
CA SER A 267 13.97 -3.72 30.98
C SER A 267 13.36 -2.83 32.07
N ALA A 268 12.67 -1.73 31.68
CA ALA A 268 12.01 -0.85 32.63
C ALA A 268 10.89 -1.56 33.40
N THR A 269 10.06 -2.35 32.71
CA THR A 269 8.93 -3.08 33.31
C THR A 269 9.42 -4.14 34.28
N LEU A 270 10.40 -4.98 33.87
CA LEU A 270 10.95 -6.03 34.70
C LEU A 270 11.75 -5.49 35.88
N LEU A 271 12.47 -4.38 35.68
CA LEU A 271 13.20 -3.69 36.74
C LEU A 271 12.25 -3.16 37.81
N ALA A 272 11.18 -2.45 37.40
CA ALA A 272 10.16 -1.93 38.32
C ALA A 272 9.45 -3.05 39.06
N TRP A 273 9.00 -4.10 38.36
CA TRP A 273 8.32 -5.24 38.97
C TRP A 273 9.25 -6.05 39.88
N GLY A 274 10.46 -6.40 39.41
CA GLY A 274 11.43 -7.19 40.17
C GLY A 274 11.94 -6.50 41.41
N ALA A 275 12.23 -5.19 41.31
CA ALA A 275 12.59 -4.39 42.48
C ALA A 275 11.46 -4.31 43.51
N SER A 276 10.22 -4.17 43.04
CA SER A 276 9.04 -4.18 43.91
C SER A 276 8.85 -5.53 44.63
N VAL A 277 9.10 -6.64 43.92
CA VAL A 277 9.08 -7.97 44.54
C VAL A 277 10.14 -8.09 45.65
N LEU A 278 11.36 -7.62 45.35
CA LEU A 278 12.47 -7.65 46.34
C LEU A 278 12.15 -6.80 47.56
N GLU A 279 11.61 -5.59 47.35
CA GLU A 279 11.19 -4.71 48.46
C GLU A 279 9.99 -5.30 49.23
N THR A 280 9.05 -5.96 48.57
CA THR A 280 7.94 -6.65 49.23
C THR A 280 8.43 -7.77 50.13
N VAL A 281 9.38 -8.60 49.68
CA VAL A 281 9.95 -9.69 50.46
C VAL A 281 10.81 -9.18 51.63
N ARG A 282 11.55 -8.08 51.43
CA ARG A 282 12.42 -7.49 52.47
C ARG A 282 11.69 -6.59 53.44
N GLY A 283 10.40 -6.28 53.21
CA GLY A 283 9.64 -5.35 54.04
C GLY A 283 10.04 -3.89 53.81
N GLY A 284 10.61 -3.56 52.64
CA GLY A 284 11.04 -2.19 52.29
C GLY A 284 9.89 -1.19 52.17
N VAL A 285 10.20 0.10 52.09
CA VAL A 285 9.17 1.14 52.15
C VAL A 285 8.49 1.40 50.80
N HIS A 286 9.24 1.28 49.70
CA HIS A 286 8.78 1.72 48.39
C HIS A 286 8.58 0.51 47.44
N VAL A 287 7.46 0.50 46.77
CA VAL A 287 7.16 -0.43 45.69
C VAL A 287 6.71 0.33 44.42
N TRP A 288 7.02 -0.18 43.24
CA TRP A 288 6.76 0.46 41.92
C TRP A 288 5.90 -0.43 41.01
N TYR A 289 5.02 -1.27 41.59
CA TYR A 289 4.11 -2.12 40.81
C TYR A 289 3.16 -1.32 39.94
N ASP A 290 2.66 -0.17 40.45
CA ASP A 290 1.82 0.78 39.72
C ASP A 290 2.51 1.34 38.49
N ALA A 291 3.78 1.73 38.61
CA ALA A 291 4.58 2.21 37.48
C ALA A 291 4.75 1.15 36.39
N ALA A 292 5.06 -0.11 36.77
CA ALA A 292 5.19 -1.21 35.83
C ALA A 292 3.89 -1.50 35.08
N VAL A 293 2.76 -1.52 35.80
CA VAL A 293 1.44 -1.81 35.21
C VAL A 293 0.95 -0.66 34.33
N MET A 294 1.06 0.58 34.80
CA MET A 294 0.70 1.77 34.02
C MET A 294 1.52 1.87 32.73
N PHE A 295 2.80 1.56 32.81
CA PHE A 295 3.68 1.57 31.65
C PHE A 295 3.22 0.57 30.59
N VAL A 296 2.95 -0.68 30.96
CA VAL A 296 2.41 -1.69 30.04
C VAL A 296 1.07 -1.27 29.47
N PHE A 297 0.15 -0.76 30.30
CA PHE A 297 -1.17 -0.32 29.86
C PHE A 297 -1.11 0.81 28.81
N LEU A 298 -0.38 1.92 29.14
CA LEU A 298 -0.27 3.07 28.25
C LEU A 298 0.39 2.72 26.93
N LEU A 299 1.40 1.81 26.96
CA LEU A 299 2.04 1.34 25.73
C LEU A 299 1.13 0.47 24.88
N LEU A 300 0.34 -0.42 25.46
CA LEU A 300 -0.63 -1.23 24.72
C LEU A 300 -1.70 -0.34 24.06
N VAL A 301 -2.19 0.66 24.77
CA VAL A 301 -3.14 1.64 24.22
C VAL A 301 -2.51 2.44 23.08
N ALA A 302 -1.30 2.95 23.27
CA ALA A 302 -0.56 3.69 22.23
C ALA A 302 -0.36 2.82 20.98
N ARG A 303 0.06 1.56 21.14
CA ARG A 303 0.25 0.59 20.05
C ARG A 303 -1.06 0.26 19.32
N MET A 304 -2.17 0.14 20.05
CA MET A 304 -3.50 -0.05 19.44
C MET A 304 -3.93 1.16 18.61
N LEU A 305 -3.74 2.39 19.12
CA LEU A 305 -4.07 3.61 18.38
C LEU A 305 -3.21 3.76 17.13
N GLU A 306 -1.92 3.42 17.21
CA GLU A 306 -1.03 3.37 16.07
C GLU A 306 -1.50 2.39 14.99
N GLN A 307 -1.81 1.16 15.41
CA GLN A 307 -2.32 0.12 14.48
C GLN A 307 -3.63 0.56 13.81
N ARG A 308 -4.54 1.20 14.56
CA ARG A 308 -5.78 1.75 13.98
C ARG A 308 -5.49 2.86 12.98
N ALA A 309 -4.58 3.77 13.27
CA ALA A 309 -4.20 4.85 12.35
C ALA A 309 -3.60 4.28 11.05
N ARG A 310 -2.72 3.28 11.14
CA ARG A 310 -2.17 2.57 9.97
C ARG A 310 -3.25 1.80 9.19
N ALA A 311 -4.13 1.09 9.89
CA ALA A 311 -5.21 0.33 9.26
C ALA A 311 -6.19 1.24 8.50
N THR A 312 -6.51 2.42 9.04
CA THR A 312 -7.35 3.41 8.34
C THR A 312 -6.69 3.91 7.06
N ALA A 313 -5.37 4.04 7.06
CA ALA A 313 -4.61 4.46 5.88
C ALA A 313 -4.54 3.37 4.79
N SER A 314 -4.49 2.08 5.16
CA SER A 314 -4.42 0.95 4.21
C SER A 314 -5.78 0.40 3.78
N ALA A 315 -6.87 0.75 4.47
CA ALA A 315 -8.21 0.21 4.23
C ALA A 315 -8.73 0.44 2.80
N GLN A 316 -8.27 1.47 2.11
CA GLN A 316 -8.71 1.77 0.74
C GLN A 316 -8.06 0.88 -0.31
N VAL A 317 -6.83 0.45 -0.09
CA VAL A 317 -6.15 -0.52 -0.95
C VAL A 317 -6.82 -1.89 -0.84
N ASP A 318 -7.19 -2.26 0.39
CA ASP A 318 -7.96 -3.49 0.65
C ASP A 318 -9.39 -3.41 0.06
N ALA A 319 -9.94 -2.21 -0.16
CA ALA A 319 -11.23 -2.01 -0.83
C ALA A 319 -11.15 -2.32 -2.33
N LEU A 320 -10.06 -1.94 -3.02
CA LEU A 320 -9.83 -2.30 -4.43
C LEU A 320 -9.80 -3.81 -4.63
N ALA A 321 -9.09 -4.54 -3.75
CA ALA A 321 -9.01 -6.00 -3.83
C ALA A 321 -10.37 -6.70 -3.55
N ARG A 322 -11.25 -6.07 -2.75
CA ARG A 322 -12.59 -6.60 -2.42
C ARG A 322 -13.68 -6.23 -3.43
N ALA A 323 -13.40 -5.34 -4.38
CA ALA A 323 -14.38 -4.87 -5.35
C ALA A 323 -14.78 -5.90 -6.40
N ARG A 324 -14.10 -7.03 -6.49
CA ARG A 324 -14.43 -8.09 -7.46
C ARG A 324 -15.54 -8.99 -6.94
N PRO A 325 -16.63 -9.20 -7.70
CA PRO A 325 -17.63 -10.18 -7.33
C PRO A 325 -17.05 -11.61 -7.46
N ALA A 326 -17.49 -12.52 -6.61
CA ALA A 326 -17.08 -13.92 -6.67
C ALA A 326 -17.75 -14.67 -7.83
N PHE A 327 -18.95 -14.24 -8.24
CA PHE A 327 -19.78 -14.85 -9.26
C PHE A 327 -20.22 -13.81 -10.26
N ALA A 328 -20.46 -14.26 -11.50
CA ALA A 328 -21.00 -13.47 -12.59
C ALA A 328 -22.18 -14.20 -13.26
N ALA A 329 -23.11 -13.46 -13.82
CA ALA A 329 -24.15 -14.03 -14.66
C ALA A 329 -23.65 -14.05 -16.11
N ARG A 330 -23.38 -15.24 -16.64
CA ARG A 330 -23.02 -15.46 -18.05
C ARG A 330 -24.28 -15.73 -18.84
N GLU A 331 -24.46 -15.09 -20.00
CA GLU A 331 -25.54 -15.31 -20.93
C GLU A 331 -25.10 -16.29 -21.99
N GLY A 332 -25.82 -17.42 -22.11
CA GLY A 332 -25.58 -18.43 -23.14
C GLY A 332 -26.13 -18.02 -24.51
N PRO A 333 -25.81 -18.77 -25.57
CA PRO A 333 -26.30 -18.50 -26.93
C PRO A 333 -27.85 -18.57 -27.07
N ASP A 334 -28.51 -19.24 -26.13
CA ASP A 334 -29.96 -19.37 -26.03
C ASP A 334 -30.63 -18.25 -25.21
N GLY A 335 -29.85 -17.26 -24.75
CA GLY A 335 -30.28 -16.15 -23.90
C GLY A 335 -30.55 -16.55 -22.46
N GLN A 336 -30.31 -17.79 -22.06
CA GLN A 336 -30.40 -18.20 -20.68
C GLN A 336 -29.19 -17.69 -19.88
N ARG A 337 -29.43 -17.30 -18.61
CA ARG A 337 -28.42 -16.79 -17.72
C ARG A 337 -28.01 -17.86 -16.72
N GLU A 338 -26.72 -18.15 -16.70
CA GLU A 338 -26.09 -19.06 -15.77
C GLU A 338 -25.20 -18.27 -14.80
N THR A 339 -25.30 -18.56 -13.51
CA THR A 339 -24.37 -18.00 -12.52
C THR A 339 -23.10 -18.84 -12.49
N VAL A 340 -21.99 -18.26 -12.90
CA VAL A 340 -20.68 -18.90 -12.97
C VAL A 340 -19.69 -18.17 -12.04
N PRO A 341 -18.66 -18.86 -11.51
CA PRO A 341 -17.54 -18.17 -10.89
C PRO A 341 -16.90 -17.20 -11.89
N VAL A 342 -16.47 -16.01 -11.43
CA VAL A 342 -15.81 -15.03 -12.33
C VAL A 342 -14.57 -15.64 -12.99
N ALA A 343 -13.88 -16.55 -12.31
CA ALA A 343 -12.76 -17.31 -12.87
C ALA A 343 -13.13 -18.19 -14.09
N ALA A 344 -14.39 -18.54 -14.27
CA ALA A 344 -14.86 -19.33 -15.39
C ALA A 344 -15.30 -18.50 -16.61
N LEU A 345 -15.25 -17.16 -16.51
CA LEU A 345 -15.47 -16.28 -17.64
C LEU A 345 -14.27 -16.30 -18.59
N SER A 346 -14.57 -16.36 -19.87
CA SER A 346 -13.57 -16.35 -20.95
C SER A 346 -13.77 -15.13 -21.87
N PRO A 347 -12.71 -14.63 -22.52
CA PRO A 347 -12.86 -13.62 -23.56
C PRO A 347 -13.84 -14.10 -24.66
N GLY A 348 -14.80 -13.23 -25.00
CA GLY A 348 -15.90 -13.53 -25.92
C GLY A 348 -17.23 -13.89 -25.25
N ASP A 349 -17.24 -14.30 -23.97
CA ASP A 349 -18.47 -14.53 -23.22
C ASP A 349 -19.28 -13.23 -23.07
N VAL A 350 -20.62 -13.36 -22.96
CA VAL A 350 -21.48 -12.22 -22.63
C VAL A 350 -21.81 -12.28 -21.15
N ALA A 351 -21.36 -11.27 -20.41
CA ALA A 351 -21.70 -11.12 -19.00
C ALA A 351 -22.87 -10.14 -18.83
N TYR A 352 -23.81 -10.50 -17.97
CA TYR A 352 -24.95 -9.65 -17.57
C TYR A 352 -24.69 -9.05 -16.19
N VAL A 353 -24.88 -7.74 -16.08
CA VAL A 353 -24.71 -6.99 -14.83
C VAL A 353 -26.03 -6.29 -14.50
N ALA A 354 -26.66 -6.65 -13.40
CA ALA A 354 -27.87 -5.99 -12.93
C ALA A 354 -27.58 -4.57 -12.42
N VAL A 355 -28.58 -3.71 -12.36
CA VAL A 355 -28.46 -2.39 -11.72
C VAL A 355 -28.03 -2.56 -10.26
N GLY A 356 -27.03 -1.80 -9.84
CA GLY A 356 -26.38 -1.95 -8.53
C GLY A 356 -25.38 -3.12 -8.48
N GLY A 357 -25.22 -3.88 -9.56
CA GLY A 357 -24.24 -4.96 -9.67
C GLY A 357 -22.85 -4.44 -10.04
N VAL A 358 -21.82 -5.19 -9.63
CA VAL A 358 -20.42 -4.90 -9.96
C VAL A 358 -20.06 -5.61 -11.26
N VAL A 359 -19.38 -4.92 -12.16
CA VAL A 359 -18.86 -5.45 -13.42
C VAL A 359 -17.80 -6.50 -13.12
N PRO A 360 -17.93 -7.75 -13.60
CA PRO A 360 -17.07 -8.87 -13.19
C PRO A 360 -15.74 -8.94 -13.95
N ALA A 361 -15.67 -8.43 -15.15
CA ALA A 361 -14.51 -8.51 -16.06
C ALA A 361 -14.45 -7.25 -16.94
N ASP A 362 -13.30 -6.96 -17.54
CA ASP A 362 -13.22 -5.89 -18.53
C ASP A 362 -13.88 -6.35 -19.84
N GLY A 363 -14.60 -5.46 -20.49
CA GLY A 363 -15.30 -5.84 -21.73
C GLY A 363 -15.89 -4.65 -22.48
N ILE A 364 -16.50 -4.97 -23.62
CA ILE A 364 -17.16 -4.00 -24.51
C ILE A 364 -18.66 -4.04 -24.26
N LEU A 365 -19.23 -2.87 -24.00
CA LEU A 365 -20.65 -2.71 -23.73
C LEU A 365 -21.47 -2.99 -24.99
N LEU A 366 -22.51 -3.79 -24.88
CA LEU A 366 -23.41 -4.12 -26.00
C LEU A 366 -24.62 -3.20 -26.09
N GLU A 367 -25.01 -2.58 -24.98
CA GLU A 367 -26.17 -1.66 -24.88
C GLU A 367 -25.81 -0.48 -23.96
N PRO A 368 -26.28 0.76 -24.24
CA PRO A 368 -25.93 1.92 -23.44
C PRO A 368 -26.31 1.77 -21.94
N SER A 369 -25.40 2.14 -21.04
CA SER A 369 -25.67 2.17 -19.60
C SER A 369 -24.75 3.18 -18.90
N SER A 370 -24.93 3.43 -17.59
CA SER A 370 -24.05 4.29 -16.80
C SER A 370 -23.38 3.53 -15.67
N PHE A 371 -22.13 3.91 -15.42
CA PHE A 371 -21.26 3.23 -14.46
C PHE A 371 -20.63 4.22 -13.50
N GLU A 372 -20.62 3.87 -12.23
CA GLU A 372 -19.83 4.56 -11.23
C GLU A 372 -18.45 3.93 -11.18
N GLU A 373 -17.44 4.73 -11.52
CA GLU A 373 -16.06 4.29 -11.60
C GLU A 373 -15.22 4.70 -10.38
N ALA A 374 -15.88 5.03 -9.26
CA ALA A 374 -15.25 5.60 -8.06
C ALA A 374 -14.07 4.78 -7.53
N LEU A 375 -14.10 3.47 -7.65
CA LEU A 375 -13.01 2.58 -7.22
C LEU A 375 -11.78 2.67 -8.12
N LEU A 376 -11.96 2.94 -9.40
CA LEU A 376 -10.89 3.02 -10.38
C LEU A 376 -10.36 4.44 -10.54
N THR A 377 -11.29 5.41 -10.59
CA THR A 377 -10.97 6.81 -10.89
C THR A 377 -11.03 7.72 -9.67
N GLY A 378 -11.70 7.32 -8.59
CA GLY A 378 -11.98 8.16 -7.43
C GLY A 378 -13.17 9.11 -7.63
N GLU A 379 -13.86 9.04 -8.76
CA GLU A 379 -15.02 9.91 -9.09
C GLU A 379 -16.33 9.18 -8.84
N TRP A 380 -17.20 9.75 -8.02
CA TRP A 380 -18.49 9.18 -7.63
C TRP A 380 -19.60 9.47 -8.63
N THR A 381 -19.39 10.40 -9.57
CA THR A 381 -20.38 10.74 -10.57
C THR A 381 -20.48 9.63 -11.60
N PRO A 382 -21.66 9.03 -11.84
CA PRO A 382 -21.81 8.01 -12.85
C PRO A 382 -21.49 8.56 -14.25
N VAL A 383 -20.71 7.78 -15.01
CA VAL A 383 -20.35 8.09 -16.39
C VAL A 383 -21.24 7.29 -17.32
N ALA A 384 -21.94 7.99 -18.24
CA ALA A 384 -22.69 7.32 -19.29
C ALA A 384 -21.72 6.71 -20.31
N ARG A 385 -22.01 5.47 -20.73
CA ARG A 385 -21.23 4.72 -21.72
C ARG A 385 -22.17 4.27 -22.83
N GLU A 386 -21.73 4.45 -24.06
CA GLU A 386 -22.46 4.03 -25.26
C GLU A 386 -22.13 2.56 -25.62
N ALA A 387 -22.98 1.97 -26.49
CA ALA A 387 -22.69 0.65 -27.02
C ALA A 387 -21.38 0.68 -27.84
N GLY A 388 -20.50 -0.31 -27.64
CA GLY A 388 -19.17 -0.35 -28.23
C GLY A 388 -18.07 0.26 -27.36
N GLU A 389 -18.39 0.96 -26.29
CA GLU A 389 -17.40 1.50 -25.35
C GLU A 389 -16.94 0.44 -24.35
N ARG A 390 -15.71 0.64 -23.86
CA ARG A 390 -15.07 -0.26 -22.90
C ARG A 390 -15.53 0.03 -21.47
N VAL A 391 -15.86 -1.03 -20.72
CA VAL A 391 -16.23 -0.97 -19.29
C VAL A 391 -15.29 -1.87 -18.50
N PHE A 392 -14.94 -1.47 -17.28
CA PHE A 392 -13.91 -2.11 -16.51
C PHE A 392 -14.46 -2.86 -15.29
N ALA A 393 -13.80 -3.97 -14.95
CA ALA A 393 -14.09 -4.74 -13.73
C ALA A 393 -14.05 -3.86 -12.48
N GLY A 394 -14.97 -4.11 -11.54
CA GLY A 394 -15.06 -3.35 -10.29
C GLY A 394 -15.89 -2.07 -10.37
N THR A 395 -16.33 -1.63 -11.56
CA THR A 395 -17.28 -0.52 -11.70
C THR A 395 -18.69 -0.96 -11.35
N LEU A 396 -19.51 -0.02 -10.88
CA LEU A 396 -20.86 -0.31 -10.41
C LEU A 396 -21.89 0.18 -11.43
N CYS A 397 -22.71 -0.73 -11.96
CA CYS A 397 -23.77 -0.41 -12.88
C CYS A 397 -24.90 0.38 -12.18
N ARG A 398 -25.30 1.55 -12.71
CA ARG A 398 -26.21 2.46 -12.01
C ARG A 398 -27.58 2.64 -12.62
N ASP A 399 -27.70 2.79 -13.92
CA ASP A 399 -28.93 3.22 -14.58
C ASP A 399 -29.74 2.05 -15.11
N ARG A 400 -29.17 1.27 -16.02
CA ARG A 400 -29.80 0.14 -16.67
C ARG A 400 -28.95 -1.11 -16.53
N PRO A 401 -29.53 -2.32 -16.51
CA PRO A 401 -28.73 -3.53 -16.58
C PRO A 401 -27.81 -3.49 -17.79
N ALA A 402 -26.57 -3.92 -17.61
CA ALA A 402 -25.57 -3.89 -18.66
C ALA A 402 -25.29 -5.29 -19.19
N ARG A 403 -25.14 -5.41 -20.52
CA ARG A 403 -24.63 -6.58 -21.21
C ARG A 403 -23.29 -6.23 -21.81
N LEU A 404 -22.26 -6.93 -21.42
CA LEU A 404 -20.91 -6.68 -21.91
C LEU A 404 -20.29 -7.95 -22.47
N ARG A 405 -19.64 -7.83 -23.64
CA ARG A 405 -18.80 -8.88 -24.17
C ARG A 405 -17.44 -8.81 -23.50
N VAL A 406 -17.11 -9.85 -22.78
CA VAL A 406 -15.86 -9.96 -22.01
C VAL A 406 -14.67 -9.89 -22.97
N ASP A 407 -13.70 -9.04 -22.67
CA ASP A 407 -12.46 -8.84 -23.40
C ASP A 407 -11.26 -9.37 -22.62
N GLU A 408 -11.16 -8.99 -21.34
CA GLU A 408 -10.10 -9.42 -20.43
C GLU A 408 -10.66 -9.91 -19.10
N THR A 409 -10.07 -11.00 -18.59
CA THR A 409 -10.49 -11.65 -17.35
C THR A 409 -9.30 -11.77 -16.37
N GLY A 410 -9.58 -12.08 -15.11
CA GLY A 410 -8.59 -12.47 -14.12
C GLY A 410 -7.53 -11.40 -13.87
N ALA A 411 -6.26 -11.78 -13.98
CA ALA A 411 -5.11 -10.90 -13.76
C ALA A 411 -4.93 -9.85 -14.88
N GLY A 412 -5.53 -10.06 -16.05
CA GLY A 412 -5.51 -9.13 -17.19
C GLY A 412 -6.35 -7.88 -16.96
N THR A 413 -7.38 -7.93 -16.10
CA THR A 413 -8.27 -6.81 -15.86
C THR A 413 -7.53 -5.59 -15.29
N ARG A 414 -7.98 -4.39 -15.69
CA ARG A 414 -7.43 -3.11 -15.23
C ARG A 414 -7.40 -3.01 -13.70
N LEU A 415 -8.46 -3.47 -13.03
CA LEU A 415 -8.53 -3.51 -11.56
C LEU A 415 -7.42 -4.38 -10.96
N SER A 416 -7.16 -5.56 -11.55
CA SER A 416 -6.11 -6.47 -11.08
C SER A 416 -4.71 -5.88 -11.28
N GLN A 417 -4.47 -5.22 -12.40
CA GLN A 417 -3.20 -4.55 -12.69
C GLN A 417 -2.95 -3.41 -11.69
N LEU A 418 -3.95 -2.55 -11.42
CA LEU A 418 -3.85 -1.50 -10.41
C LEU A 418 -3.60 -2.06 -9.00
N THR A 419 -4.31 -3.13 -8.65
CA THR A 419 -4.12 -3.80 -7.35
C THR A 419 -2.70 -4.34 -7.21
N ALA A 420 -2.15 -4.98 -8.24
CA ALA A 420 -0.78 -5.48 -8.24
C ALA A 420 0.27 -4.36 -8.12
N LEU A 421 0.06 -3.21 -8.77
CA LEU A 421 0.93 -2.03 -8.63
C LEU A 421 0.93 -1.49 -7.19
N VAL A 422 -0.24 -1.38 -6.58
CA VAL A 422 -0.37 -0.94 -5.18
C VAL A 422 0.27 -1.94 -4.22
N GLU A 423 0.12 -3.23 -4.46
CA GLU A 423 0.77 -4.27 -3.67
C GLU A 423 2.30 -4.21 -3.77
N LYS A 424 2.82 -3.98 -4.97
CA LYS A 424 4.27 -3.76 -5.20
C LYS A 424 4.77 -2.55 -4.41
N ALA A 425 4.03 -1.44 -4.44
CA ALA A 425 4.37 -0.22 -3.68
C ALA A 425 4.40 -0.45 -2.17
N GLN A 426 3.43 -1.19 -1.63
CA GLN A 426 3.35 -1.50 -0.20
C GLN A 426 4.40 -2.51 0.28
N ALA A 427 4.93 -3.34 -0.62
CA ALA A 427 5.98 -4.30 -0.28
C ALA A 427 7.34 -3.64 -0.04
N GLN A 428 7.56 -2.43 -0.55
CA GLN A 428 8.82 -1.69 -0.41
C GLN A 428 8.89 -0.96 0.93
N ARG A 429 10.07 -0.93 1.56
CA ARG A 429 10.31 -0.21 2.83
C ARG A 429 10.82 1.19 2.53
N PRO A 430 10.17 2.27 3.02
CA PRO A 430 10.68 3.61 2.83
C PRO A 430 12.11 3.77 3.40
N ALA A 431 13.00 4.35 2.62
CA ALA A 431 14.40 4.58 3.04
C ALA A 431 14.51 5.36 4.36
N LEU A 432 13.59 6.29 4.59
CA LEU A 432 13.48 7.05 5.86
C LEU A 432 13.18 6.17 7.07
N ALA A 433 12.43 5.06 6.91
CA ALA A 433 12.15 4.14 7.99
C ALA A 433 13.41 3.36 8.42
N VAL A 434 14.25 2.96 7.45
CA VAL A 434 15.52 2.27 7.72
C VAL A 434 16.51 3.16 8.47
N VAL A 435 16.59 4.44 8.10
CA VAL A 435 17.42 5.43 8.80
C VAL A 435 16.92 5.63 10.23
N GLY A 436 15.60 5.73 10.41
CA GLY A 436 14.97 5.87 11.74
C GLY A 436 15.27 4.67 12.66
N GLU A 437 15.22 3.45 12.16
CA GLU A 437 15.56 2.24 12.92
C GLU A 437 17.03 2.23 13.37
N ARG A 438 17.95 2.67 12.51
CA ARG A 438 19.38 2.74 12.82
C ARG A 438 19.67 3.77 13.92
N ILE A 439 19.04 4.94 13.83
CA ILE A 439 19.16 6.00 14.85
C ILE A 439 18.58 5.49 16.18
N ALA A 440 17.42 4.85 16.17
CA ALA A 440 16.79 4.32 17.37
C ALA A 440 17.66 3.26 18.08
N HIS A 441 18.34 2.41 17.36
CA HIS A 441 19.25 1.40 17.93
C HIS A 441 20.41 2.03 18.72
N HIS A 442 21.10 3.00 18.13
CA HIS A 442 22.20 3.70 18.83
C HIS A 442 21.67 4.49 20.03
N PHE A 443 20.52 5.12 19.88
CA PHE A 443 19.89 5.88 20.96
C PHE A 443 19.56 5.00 22.17
N VAL A 444 18.95 3.82 21.95
CA VAL A 444 18.62 2.87 23.04
C VAL A 444 19.88 2.37 23.74
N SER A 445 20.94 2.07 23.00
CA SER A 445 22.22 1.64 23.57
C SER A 445 22.83 2.71 24.49
N TRP A 446 22.87 3.95 24.02
CA TRP A 446 23.33 5.11 24.80
C TRP A 446 22.48 5.34 26.04
N LEU A 447 21.17 5.19 25.91
CA LEU A 447 20.24 5.38 27.00
C LEU A 447 20.41 4.36 28.12
N LEU A 448 20.63 3.08 27.80
CA LEU A 448 20.87 2.06 28.79
C LEU A 448 22.17 2.33 29.55
N ILE A 449 23.22 2.81 28.89
CA ILE A 449 24.46 3.23 29.52
C ILE A 449 24.20 4.43 30.45
N ALA A 450 23.45 5.43 29.97
CA ALA A 450 23.09 6.61 30.76
C ALA A 450 22.27 6.24 32.00
N ALA A 451 21.33 5.28 31.87
CA ALA A 451 20.52 4.78 32.98
C ALA A 451 21.37 4.14 34.08
N VAL A 452 22.40 3.36 33.72
CA VAL A 452 23.35 2.81 34.67
C VAL A 452 24.15 3.93 35.35
N ALA A 453 24.63 4.92 34.61
CA ALA A 453 25.37 6.03 35.15
C ALA A 453 24.51 6.87 36.11
N VAL A 454 23.25 7.16 35.75
CA VAL A 454 22.28 7.88 36.60
C VAL A 454 21.98 7.08 37.87
N TYR A 455 21.79 5.77 37.75
CA TYR A 455 21.59 4.91 38.92
C TYR A 455 22.77 4.98 39.89
N ILE A 456 23.99 4.87 39.39
CA ILE A 456 25.21 4.97 40.22
C ILE A 456 25.32 6.36 40.84
N GLY A 457 25.11 7.43 40.08
CA GLY A 457 25.16 8.81 40.57
C GLY A 457 24.15 9.07 41.69
N TRP A 458 22.88 8.66 41.48
CA TRP A 458 21.85 8.79 42.51
C TRP A 458 22.08 7.88 43.72
N ARG A 459 22.69 6.71 43.48
CA ARG A 459 23.07 5.78 44.57
C ARG A 459 24.09 6.37 45.52
N ILE A 460 24.91 7.32 45.03
CA ILE A 460 25.89 8.09 45.82
C ILE A 460 25.22 9.30 46.46
N TYR A 461 24.34 10.02 45.73
CA TYR A 461 23.73 11.27 46.21
C TYR A 461 22.54 11.02 47.14
N ASP A 462 21.55 10.24 46.72
CA ASP A 462 20.40 9.80 47.50
C ASP A 462 20.00 8.38 47.14
N PRO A 463 20.45 7.38 47.88
CA PRO A 463 20.18 5.95 47.60
C PRO A 463 18.69 5.59 47.54
N SER A 464 17.85 6.33 48.26
CA SER A 464 16.40 6.05 48.34
C SER A 464 15.70 6.35 47.00
N ARG A 465 16.18 7.33 46.22
CA ARG A 465 15.59 7.77 44.97
C ARG A 465 16.27 7.19 43.71
N ALA A 466 17.40 6.48 43.88
CA ALA A 466 18.21 6.02 42.77
C ALA A 466 17.40 5.18 41.77
N LEU A 467 16.58 4.25 42.25
CA LEU A 467 15.77 3.37 41.39
C LEU A 467 14.62 4.14 40.75
N GLU A 468 13.92 5.00 41.50
CA GLU A 468 12.82 5.80 40.99
C GLU A 468 13.26 6.68 39.82
N VAL A 469 14.37 7.42 39.98
CA VAL A 469 14.91 8.30 38.94
C VAL A 469 15.35 7.51 37.69
N THR A 470 15.97 6.35 37.91
CA THR A 470 16.40 5.49 36.82
C THR A 470 15.18 4.92 36.03
N LEU A 471 14.12 4.52 36.73
CA LEU A 471 12.88 4.08 36.10
C LEU A 471 12.22 5.22 35.33
N ALA A 472 12.13 6.41 35.91
CA ALA A 472 11.60 7.60 35.26
C ALA A 472 12.38 7.91 33.95
N LEU A 473 13.72 7.85 34.03
CA LEU A 473 14.59 8.03 32.87
C LEU A 473 14.32 6.99 31.77
N LEU A 474 14.30 5.70 32.09
CA LEU A 474 14.05 4.63 31.12
C LEU A 474 12.70 4.77 30.45
N VAL A 475 11.68 5.16 31.20
CA VAL A 475 10.30 5.31 30.69
C VAL A 475 10.16 6.54 29.79
N ILE A 476 10.65 7.72 30.24
CA ILE A 476 10.47 9.00 29.54
C ILE A 476 11.21 9.03 28.20
N SER A 477 12.30 8.28 28.12
CA SER A 477 13.22 8.30 26.99
C SER A 477 12.81 7.36 25.85
N CYS A 478 11.66 6.71 25.93
CA CYS A 478 11.21 5.87 24.82
C CYS A 478 11.15 6.68 23.51
N PRO A 479 11.86 6.30 22.45
CA PRO A 479 11.82 7.00 21.17
C PRO A 479 10.55 6.70 20.37
N CYS A 480 9.44 6.35 21.05
CA CYS A 480 8.18 5.93 20.45
C CYS A 480 7.62 6.98 19.49
N ALA A 481 7.59 8.26 19.93
CA ALA A 481 7.13 9.37 19.09
C ALA A 481 8.05 9.60 17.87
N LEU A 482 9.35 9.42 18.02
CA LEU A 482 10.33 9.56 16.94
C LEU A 482 10.18 8.45 15.90
N ALA A 483 10.02 7.21 16.35
CA ALA A 483 9.83 6.04 15.47
C ALA A 483 8.52 6.11 14.66
N LEU A 484 7.50 6.82 15.19
CA LEU A 484 6.19 6.99 14.56
C LEU A 484 6.11 8.21 13.64
N ALA A 485 7.01 9.18 13.77
CA ALA A 485 6.93 10.49 13.16
C ALA A 485 6.76 10.45 11.63
N ALA A 486 7.54 9.64 10.92
CA ALA A 486 7.46 9.50 9.48
C ALA A 486 6.46 8.42 9.03
N PRO A 487 6.45 7.18 9.58
CA PRO A 487 5.55 6.13 9.11
C PRO A 487 4.06 6.49 9.22
N ALA A 488 3.64 7.12 10.31
CA ALA A 488 2.24 7.52 10.50
C ALA A 488 1.81 8.60 9.48
N ALA A 489 2.68 9.58 9.22
CA ALA A 489 2.41 10.63 8.25
C ALA A 489 2.38 10.09 6.80
N LEU A 490 3.32 9.22 6.44
CA LEU A 490 3.36 8.59 5.12
C LEU A 490 2.13 7.71 4.88
N ALA A 491 1.74 6.88 5.85
CA ALA A 491 0.54 6.05 5.74
C ALA A 491 -0.72 6.90 5.52
N ALA A 492 -0.89 8.00 6.28
CA ALA A 492 -2.01 8.92 6.12
C ALA A 492 -1.98 9.64 4.75
N ALA A 493 -0.78 9.99 4.25
CA ALA A 493 -0.60 10.62 2.95
C ALA A 493 -0.96 9.67 1.80
N HIS A 494 -0.46 8.43 1.83
CA HIS A 494 -0.79 7.41 0.84
C HIS A 494 -2.30 7.14 0.77
N GLY A 495 -2.97 7.03 1.94
CA GLY A 495 -4.42 6.90 2.00
C GLY A 495 -5.16 8.10 1.41
N THR A 496 -4.62 9.31 1.55
CA THR A 496 -5.20 10.52 0.97
C THR A 496 -4.98 10.61 -0.53
N LEU A 497 -3.77 10.29 -1.00
CA LEU A 497 -3.46 10.23 -2.42
C LEU A 497 -4.31 9.19 -3.14
N ALA A 498 -4.47 8.00 -2.56
CA ALA A 498 -5.33 6.97 -3.13
C ALA A 498 -6.80 7.44 -3.29
N ARG A 499 -7.32 8.24 -2.34
CA ARG A 499 -8.65 8.88 -2.46
C ARG A 499 -8.72 9.93 -3.55
N LEU A 500 -7.61 10.59 -3.84
CA LEU A 500 -7.50 11.55 -4.94
C LEU A 500 -7.29 10.86 -6.29
N GLY A 501 -7.27 9.53 -6.32
CA GLY A 501 -6.96 8.77 -7.52
C GLY A 501 -5.48 8.88 -7.92
N VAL A 502 -4.58 9.01 -6.94
CA VAL A 502 -3.13 9.04 -7.16
C VAL A 502 -2.49 7.89 -6.39
N LEU A 503 -1.86 6.98 -7.09
CA LEU A 503 -1.14 5.84 -6.50
C LEU A 503 0.36 6.15 -6.48
N ALA A 504 0.96 6.24 -5.30
CA ALA A 504 2.40 6.41 -5.16
C ALA A 504 3.06 5.03 -5.07
N LEU A 505 3.92 4.73 -6.03
CA LEU A 505 4.57 3.43 -6.22
C LEU A 505 6.03 3.44 -5.75
N GLY A 506 6.73 4.57 -5.92
CA GLY A 506 8.14 4.72 -5.55
C GLY A 506 8.33 4.93 -4.04
N GLU A 507 9.38 4.34 -3.46
CA GLU A 507 9.73 4.48 -2.03
C GLU A 507 9.95 5.94 -1.61
N SER A 508 10.54 6.75 -2.48
CA SER A 508 10.88 8.16 -2.27
C SER A 508 9.93 9.13 -2.97
N ALA A 509 8.92 8.62 -3.69
CA ALA A 509 8.04 9.42 -4.55
C ALA A 509 7.45 10.65 -3.84
N LEU A 510 6.94 10.49 -2.62
CA LEU A 510 6.37 11.60 -1.85
C LEU A 510 7.41 12.63 -1.38
N ASP A 511 8.62 12.20 -1.00
CA ASP A 511 9.66 13.16 -0.59
C ASP A 511 10.23 13.91 -1.80
N GLN A 512 10.44 13.21 -2.92
CA GLN A 512 10.85 13.84 -4.19
C GLN A 512 9.78 14.81 -4.69
N LEU A 513 8.53 14.38 -4.76
CA LEU A 513 7.41 15.22 -5.17
C LEU A 513 7.28 16.49 -4.32
N ALA A 514 7.51 16.38 -3.01
CA ALA A 514 7.48 17.55 -2.13
C ALA A 514 8.57 18.60 -2.42
N ARG A 515 9.66 18.20 -3.10
CA ARG A 515 10.81 19.05 -3.45
C ARG A 515 10.75 19.61 -4.85
N VAL A 516 9.84 19.16 -5.68
CA VAL A 516 9.70 19.57 -7.08
C VAL A 516 9.69 21.08 -7.21
N THR A 517 10.55 21.58 -8.10
CA THR A 517 10.66 22.99 -8.50
C THR A 517 10.19 23.22 -9.92
N ASP A 518 10.35 22.21 -10.78
CA ASP A 518 10.05 22.26 -12.20
C ASP A 518 9.23 21.04 -12.60
N LEU A 519 8.20 21.24 -13.41
CA LEU A 519 7.31 20.18 -13.86
C LEU A 519 7.21 20.21 -15.38
N VAL A 520 7.63 19.14 -16.03
CA VAL A 520 7.60 18.98 -17.49
C VAL A 520 6.37 18.13 -17.84
N PHE A 521 5.50 18.70 -18.66
CA PHE A 521 4.39 17.96 -19.25
C PHE A 521 4.73 17.51 -20.66
N ASP A 522 4.39 16.28 -20.98
CA ASP A 522 4.19 15.91 -22.38
C ASP A 522 2.89 16.53 -22.89
N LYS A 523 2.78 16.76 -24.22
CA LYS A 523 1.57 17.29 -24.84
C LYS A 523 0.53 16.19 -25.07
N THR A 524 0.90 15.22 -25.89
CA THR A 524 0.00 14.24 -26.50
C THR A 524 -0.47 13.21 -25.46
N GLY A 525 -1.80 13.00 -25.35
CA GLY A 525 -2.34 12.08 -24.34
C GLY A 525 -2.20 12.54 -22.89
N THR A 526 -1.51 13.67 -22.63
CA THR A 526 -1.27 14.22 -21.29
C THR A 526 -2.01 15.54 -21.10
N LEU A 527 -1.55 16.66 -21.66
CA LEU A 527 -2.29 17.93 -21.64
C LEU A 527 -3.44 17.94 -22.65
N SER A 528 -3.32 17.16 -23.72
CA SER A 528 -4.39 16.83 -24.64
C SER A 528 -5.00 15.47 -24.30
N ASP A 529 -6.22 15.22 -24.75
CA ASP A 529 -6.89 13.93 -24.57
C ASP A 529 -6.59 12.93 -25.70
N GLY A 530 -5.72 13.32 -26.66
CA GLY A 530 -5.36 12.51 -27.81
C GLY A 530 -6.48 12.36 -28.85
N HIS A 531 -7.59 13.10 -28.69
CA HIS A 531 -8.67 13.11 -29.66
C HIS A 531 -8.54 14.31 -30.59
N PRO A 532 -8.44 14.09 -31.91
CA PRO A 532 -8.43 15.17 -32.88
C PRO A 532 -9.83 15.81 -32.91
N VAL A 533 -9.87 17.14 -32.88
CA VAL A 533 -11.06 17.94 -33.04
C VAL A 533 -10.87 18.93 -34.18
N LEU A 534 -11.92 19.23 -34.92
CA LEU A 534 -11.91 20.21 -35.97
C LEU A 534 -11.82 21.62 -35.38
N ALA A 535 -10.69 22.30 -35.59
CA ALA A 535 -10.46 23.66 -35.09
C ALA A 535 -11.02 24.71 -36.04
N GLU A 536 -10.85 24.49 -37.33
CA GLU A 536 -11.25 25.45 -38.37
C GLU A 536 -11.66 24.70 -39.63
N ALA A 537 -12.71 25.19 -40.29
CA ALA A 537 -13.16 24.74 -41.59
C ALA A 537 -13.35 25.96 -42.46
N THR A 538 -12.46 26.13 -43.43
CA THR A 538 -12.44 27.29 -44.36
C THR A 538 -12.83 26.85 -45.76
N PRO A 539 -14.03 27.16 -46.25
CA PRO A 539 -14.40 26.98 -47.64
C PRO A 539 -13.57 27.92 -48.54
N LEU A 540 -13.13 27.40 -49.70
CA LEU A 540 -12.33 28.11 -50.66
C LEU A 540 -13.01 28.27 -52.02
N ALA A 541 -14.13 27.59 -52.23
CA ALA A 541 -14.97 27.60 -53.43
C ALA A 541 -16.39 28.10 -53.09
N GLU A 542 -17.32 28.06 -54.05
CA GLU A 542 -18.70 28.51 -53.90
C GLU A 542 -19.56 27.63 -52.98
N LEU A 543 -19.00 26.56 -52.38
CA LEU A 543 -19.70 25.68 -51.42
C LEU A 543 -19.71 26.34 -50.04
N ASP A 544 -20.85 26.20 -49.36
CA ASP A 544 -20.98 26.68 -47.99
C ASP A 544 -20.24 25.75 -47.01
N ARG A 545 -19.97 26.28 -45.84
CA ARG A 545 -19.25 25.56 -44.77
C ARG A 545 -19.91 24.21 -44.39
N ASP A 546 -21.22 24.20 -44.31
CA ASP A 546 -21.95 22.98 -43.90
C ASP A 546 -21.89 21.88 -44.96
N THR A 547 -21.84 22.26 -46.24
CA THR A 547 -21.70 21.32 -47.34
C THR A 547 -20.29 20.72 -47.39
N VAL A 548 -19.23 21.50 -47.24
CA VAL A 548 -17.86 20.95 -47.22
C VAL A 548 -17.63 20.07 -46.02
N LEU A 549 -18.24 20.37 -44.85
CA LEU A 549 -18.22 19.51 -43.65
C LEU A 549 -18.98 18.21 -43.87
N ALA A 550 -20.15 18.24 -44.50
CA ALA A 550 -20.94 17.06 -44.81
C ALA A 550 -20.20 16.11 -45.78
N ILE A 551 -19.50 16.64 -46.77
CA ILE A 551 -18.68 15.88 -47.73
C ILE A 551 -17.50 15.23 -46.99
N ALA A 552 -16.78 15.99 -46.17
CA ALA A 552 -15.66 15.46 -45.39
C ALA A 552 -16.13 14.35 -44.40
N ALA A 553 -17.25 14.56 -43.72
CA ALA A 553 -17.84 13.58 -42.82
C ALA A 553 -18.28 12.32 -43.57
N ALA A 554 -18.82 12.45 -44.80
CA ALA A 554 -19.21 11.30 -45.61
C ALA A 554 -18.01 10.45 -46.03
N LEU A 555 -16.89 11.07 -46.41
CA LEU A 555 -15.68 10.37 -46.79
C LEU A 555 -15.02 9.66 -45.61
N GLU A 556 -15.07 10.23 -44.40
CA GLU A 556 -14.44 9.69 -43.20
C GLU A 556 -15.36 8.77 -42.38
N SER A 557 -16.65 8.59 -42.76
CA SER A 557 -17.64 7.84 -42.02
C SER A 557 -17.20 6.40 -41.67
N ASP A 558 -16.54 5.74 -42.63
CA ASP A 558 -16.07 4.35 -42.48
C ASP A 558 -14.52 4.26 -42.40
N SER A 559 -13.86 5.38 -42.17
CA SER A 559 -12.40 5.46 -42.11
C SER A 559 -11.88 5.00 -40.75
N GLY A 560 -10.95 4.06 -40.73
CA GLY A 560 -10.22 3.63 -39.55
C GLY A 560 -9.08 4.59 -39.13
N HIS A 561 -8.92 5.73 -39.83
CA HIS A 561 -7.84 6.67 -39.55
C HIS A 561 -8.12 7.50 -38.29
N PRO A 562 -7.14 7.76 -37.42
CA PRO A 562 -7.36 8.57 -36.20
C PRO A 562 -7.98 9.94 -36.46
N LEU A 563 -7.63 10.60 -37.56
CA LEU A 563 -8.16 11.92 -37.93
C LEU A 563 -9.64 11.92 -38.33
N ALA A 564 -10.21 10.76 -38.69
CA ALA A 564 -11.65 10.63 -38.96
C ALA A 564 -12.51 11.04 -37.77
N ARG A 565 -11.99 10.88 -36.56
CA ARG A 565 -12.66 11.31 -35.32
C ARG A 565 -12.96 12.80 -35.28
N ALA A 566 -12.15 13.64 -35.97
CA ALA A 566 -12.39 15.07 -36.03
C ALA A 566 -13.68 15.42 -36.80
N PHE A 567 -14.14 14.54 -37.66
CA PHE A 567 -15.35 14.69 -38.47
C PHE A 567 -16.51 13.84 -37.91
N ALA A 568 -16.25 13.00 -36.87
CA ALA A 568 -17.29 12.19 -36.23
C ALA A 568 -18.37 13.08 -35.60
N GLY A 569 -19.63 12.69 -35.74
CA GLY A 569 -20.77 13.45 -35.19
C GLY A 569 -21.23 14.64 -36.07
N LEU A 570 -20.52 14.95 -37.18
CA LEU A 570 -21.00 15.88 -38.15
C LEU A 570 -22.12 15.26 -39.00
N GLN A 571 -23.04 16.07 -39.48
CA GLN A 571 -24.19 15.59 -40.22
C GLN A 571 -23.76 15.17 -41.64
N VAL A 572 -23.90 13.86 -41.93
CA VAL A 572 -23.73 13.31 -43.26
C VAL A 572 -25.02 13.56 -44.05
N ARG A 573 -24.98 14.34 -45.12
CA ARG A 573 -26.15 14.62 -45.97
C ARG A 573 -26.38 13.46 -46.95
N HIS A 574 -25.29 13.02 -47.59
CA HIS A 574 -25.27 11.97 -48.60
C HIS A 574 -24.13 10.99 -48.30
N PRO A 575 -24.34 9.67 -48.34
CA PRO A 575 -23.26 8.74 -48.11
C PRO A 575 -22.22 8.79 -49.24
N ALA A 576 -20.96 8.54 -48.89
CA ALA A 576 -19.92 8.41 -49.88
C ALA A 576 -19.88 7.01 -50.48
N GLU A 577 -19.69 6.90 -51.77
CA GLU A 577 -19.58 5.63 -52.49
C GLU A 577 -18.17 5.39 -52.97
N GLY A 578 -17.73 4.13 -53.00
CA GLY A 578 -16.41 3.76 -53.49
C GLY A 578 -15.25 4.31 -52.71
N VAL A 579 -15.42 4.52 -51.39
CA VAL A 579 -14.41 5.12 -50.54
C VAL A 579 -13.14 4.27 -50.52
N ARG A 580 -12.00 4.92 -50.74
CA ARG A 580 -10.70 4.29 -50.78
C ARG A 580 -9.65 5.14 -50.06
N ALA A 581 -8.99 4.50 -49.07
CA ALA A 581 -7.83 5.14 -48.40
C ALA A 581 -6.58 4.96 -49.26
N VAL A 582 -5.82 6.07 -49.45
CA VAL A 582 -4.51 6.11 -50.11
C VAL A 582 -3.44 6.32 -49.02
N PRO A 583 -2.64 5.30 -48.68
CA PRO A 583 -1.67 5.40 -47.61
C PRO A 583 -0.73 6.60 -47.73
N GLY A 584 -0.61 7.38 -46.66
CA GLY A 584 0.27 8.55 -46.58
C GLY A 584 -0.21 9.78 -47.35
N GLN A 585 -1.34 9.73 -48.06
CA GLN A 585 -1.90 10.83 -48.85
C GLN A 585 -3.28 11.31 -48.37
N GLY A 586 -4.26 10.41 -48.22
CA GLY A 586 -5.60 10.73 -47.77
C GLY A 586 -6.63 9.72 -48.17
N ILE A 587 -7.87 10.14 -48.36
CA ILE A 587 -9.02 9.32 -48.72
C ILE A 587 -9.73 9.91 -49.93
N GLU A 588 -10.27 9.09 -50.81
CA GLU A 588 -11.09 9.50 -51.92
C GLU A 588 -12.38 8.72 -51.99
N GLY A 589 -13.42 9.31 -52.53
CA GLY A 589 -14.72 8.70 -52.72
C GLY A 589 -15.67 9.61 -53.50
N SER A 590 -16.78 9.06 -53.99
CA SER A 590 -17.81 9.80 -54.70
C SER A 590 -18.93 10.24 -53.74
N VAL A 591 -19.27 11.51 -53.70
CA VAL A 591 -20.45 12.04 -53.03
C VAL A 591 -21.30 12.80 -54.08
N ASP A 592 -22.56 12.41 -54.19
CA ASP A 592 -23.48 12.95 -55.23
C ASP A 592 -22.95 12.81 -56.66
N GLY A 593 -22.26 11.71 -56.94
CA GLY A 593 -21.69 11.41 -58.24
C GLY A 593 -20.43 12.18 -58.60
N GLN A 594 -19.93 13.05 -57.70
CA GLN A 594 -18.69 13.82 -57.86
C GLN A 594 -17.58 13.15 -57.03
N LEU A 595 -16.40 12.94 -57.65
CA LEU A 595 -15.22 12.41 -56.97
C LEU A 595 -14.60 13.51 -56.09
N TRP A 596 -14.39 13.15 -54.82
CA TRP A 596 -13.76 14.01 -53.82
C TRP A 596 -12.51 13.35 -53.23
N LYS A 597 -11.53 14.14 -52.96
CA LYS A 597 -10.30 13.75 -52.24
C LYS A 597 -10.14 14.56 -50.99
N LEU A 598 -9.86 13.89 -49.87
CA LEU A 598 -9.60 14.52 -48.57
C LEU A 598 -8.24 14.03 -48.06
N GLY A 599 -7.31 14.98 -47.77
CA GLY A 599 -5.98 14.61 -47.32
C GLY A 599 -4.96 15.73 -47.48
N ARG A 600 -3.70 15.37 -47.78
CA ARG A 600 -2.62 16.35 -47.99
C ARG A 600 -2.88 17.23 -49.17
N ALA A 601 -2.32 18.47 -49.16
CA ALA A 601 -2.48 19.43 -50.24
C ALA A 601 -2.10 18.88 -51.61
N ALA A 602 -0.97 18.21 -51.74
CA ALA A 602 -0.51 17.62 -53.00
C ALA A 602 -1.46 16.56 -53.59
N TYR A 603 -2.27 15.90 -52.72
CA TYR A 603 -3.19 14.86 -53.13
C TYR A 603 -4.59 15.40 -53.46
N ALA A 604 -5.11 16.27 -52.60
CA ALA A 604 -6.49 16.76 -52.71
C ALA A 604 -6.61 18.06 -53.48
N ALA A 605 -5.56 18.89 -53.54
CA ALA A 605 -5.59 20.25 -54.07
C ALA A 605 -4.22 20.64 -54.68
N ALA A 606 -3.87 20.07 -55.78
CA ALA A 606 -2.57 20.29 -56.43
C ALA A 606 -2.27 21.80 -56.61
N GLY A 607 -1.05 22.22 -56.32
CA GLY A 607 -0.61 23.62 -56.39
C GLY A 607 -0.78 24.44 -55.09
N GLN A 608 -1.37 23.88 -54.04
CA GLN A 608 -1.38 24.51 -52.71
C GLN A 608 -0.11 24.17 -51.93
N ALA A 609 0.26 25.03 -50.99
CA ALA A 609 1.40 24.79 -50.12
C ALA A 609 1.13 23.58 -49.25
N ASP A 610 2.11 22.70 -49.10
CA ASP A 610 2.06 21.57 -48.16
C ASP A 610 2.19 22.11 -46.73
N ASP A 611 1.04 22.21 -46.07
CA ASP A 611 0.92 22.61 -44.66
C ASP A 611 0.28 21.50 -43.86
N ASP A 612 0.23 21.65 -42.56
CA ASP A 612 -0.37 20.66 -41.66
C ASP A 612 -1.91 20.59 -41.71
N ALA A 613 -2.54 21.23 -42.73
CA ALA A 613 -3.98 21.21 -42.89
C ALA A 613 -4.45 20.00 -43.74
N ILE A 614 -5.69 19.58 -43.50
CA ILE A 614 -6.40 18.60 -44.33
C ILE A 614 -7.14 19.39 -45.43
N TRP A 615 -6.93 18.98 -46.67
CA TRP A 615 -7.51 19.64 -47.82
C TRP A 615 -8.61 18.78 -48.44
N LEU A 616 -9.71 19.40 -48.83
CA LEU A 616 -10.78 18.81 -49.65
C LEU A 616 -10.71 19.42 -51.07
N GLY A 617 -10.72 18.56 -52.08
CA GLY A 617 -10.74 18.98 -53.47
C GLY A 617 -11.05 17.82 -54.42
N ASP A 618 -10.90 18.07 -55.72
CA ASP A 618 -11.07 17.07 -56.78
C ASP A 618 -9.73 16.47 -57.25
N GLY A 619 -8.64 16.91 -56.68
CA GLY A 619 -7.25 16.55 -57.01
C GLY A 619 -6.54 17.67 -57.80
N GLU A 620 -7.26 18.61 -58.39
CA GLU A 620 -6.72 19.79 -59.08
C GLU A 620 -7.07 21.07 -58.34
N ARG A 621 -8.29 21.23 -57.87
CA ARG A 621 -8.82 22.44 -57.22
C ARG A 621 -9.04 22.24 -55.74
N ALA A 622 -8.58 23.16 -54.93
CA ALA A 622 -8.91 23.26 -53.53
C ALA A 622 -10.35 23.74 -53.33
N VAL A 623 -11.15 23.00 -52.56
CA VAL A 623 -12.54 23.34 -52.25
C VAL A 623 -12.70 23.78 -50.80
N ALA A 624 -11.98 23.12 -49.90
CA ALA A 624 -11.95 23.53 -48.49
C ALA A 624 -10.63 23.11 -47.83
N ARG A 625 -10.35 23.80 -46.74
CA ARG A 625 -9.20 23.57 -45.90
C ARG A 625 -9.68 23.35 -44.45
N PHE A 626 -9.25 22.28 -43.82
CA PHE A 626 -9.58 21.93 -42.46
C PHE A 626 -8.33 21.95 -41.60
N ARG A 627 -8.41 22.62 -40.47
CA ARG A 627 -7.40 22.51 -39.43
C ARG A 627 -7.94 21.60 -38.31
N VAL A 628 -7.22 20.57 -38.05
CA VAL A 628 -7.48 19.66 -36.96
C VAL A 628 -6.43 19.90 -35.86
N GLN A 629 -6.87 19.94 -34.64
CA GLN A 629 -5.99 20.03 -33.46
C GLN A 629 -6.41 19.02 -32.43
N GLU A 630 -5.53 18.66 -31.52
CA GLU A 630 -5.88 17.84 -30.39
C GLU A 630 -6.71 18.63 -29.37
N ALA A 631 -7.77 18.02 -28.83
CA ALA A 631 -8.57 18.61 -27.79
C ALA A 631 -7.73 18.76 -26.51
N THR A 632 -7.73 19.97 -25.95
CA THR A 632 -7.11 20.23 -24.65
C THR A 632 -8.00 19.65 -23.56
N ARG A 633 -7.43 18.96 -22.59
CA ARG A 633 -8.21 18.49 -21.43
C ARG A 633 -8.87 19.67 -20.73
N ALA A 634 -10.13 19.47 -20.30
CA ALA A 634 -10.96 20.54 -19.74
C ALA A 634 -10.32 21.23 -18.51
N ASP A 635 -9.54 20.50 -17.73
CA ASP A 635 -8.93 20.99 -16.49
C ASP A 635 -7.43 21.35 -16.65
N ALA A 636 -6.85 21.22 -17.86
CA ALA A 636 -5.42 21.47 -18.09
C ALA A 636 -5.00 22.91 -17.70
N ALA A 637 -5.77 23.91 -18.15
CA ALA A 637 -5.49 25.31 -17.83
C ALA A 637 -5.56 25.59 -16.31
N ALA A 638 -6.56 25.01 -15.62
CA ALA A 638 -6.71 25.14 -14.17
C ALA A 638 -5.55 24.46 -13.42
N ALA A 639 -5.12 23.28 -13.89
CA ALA A 639 -4.00 22.55 -13.29
C ALA A 639 -2.68 23.31 -13.44
N VAL A 640 -2.40 23.85 -14.65
CA VAL A 640 -1.20 24.66 -14.91
C VAL A 640 -1.20 25.94 -14.07
N ALA A 641 -2.34 26.65 -14.02
CA ALA A 641 -2.47 27.85 -13.18
C ALA A 641 -2.21 27.53 -11.70
N ARG A 642 -2.78 26.43 -11.21
CA ARG A 642 -2.59 26.01 -9.81
C ARG A 642 -1.13 25.66 -9.50
N LEU A 643 -0.43 24.98 -10.40
CA LEU A 643 1.00 24.67 -10.24
C LEU A 643 1.84 25.95 -10.18
N ARG A 644 1.55 26.93 -11.05
CA ARG A 644 2.24 28.24 -11.03
C ARG A 644 1.97 29.01 -9.73
N GLU A 645 0.75 29.00 -9.22
CA GLU A 645 0.43 29.57 -7.89
C GLU A 645 1.23 28.91 -6.75
N MET A 646 1.53 27.62 -6.91
CA MET A 646 2.35 26.88 -5.95
C MET A 646 3.87 27.14 -6.11
N GLY A 647 4.26 28.01 -7.06
CA GLY A 647 5.64 28.37 -7.34
C GLY A 647 6.39 27.31 -8.13
N ILE A 648 5.69 26.47 -8.90
CA ILE A 648 6.28 25.47 -9.81
C ILE A 648 6.43 26.10 -11.20
N ARG A 649 7.59 25.97 -11.80
CA ARG A 649 7.77 26.28 -13.21
C ARG A 649 7.25 25.13 -14.06
N VAL A 650 6.35 25.48 -14.97
CA VAL A 650 5.70 24.49 -15.84
C VAL A 650 6.35 24.58 -17.21
N HIS A 651 6.75 23.43 -17.73
CA HIS A 651 7.37 23.27 -19.05
C HIS A 651 6.49 22.35 -19.89
N LEU A 652 6.46 22.62 -21.18
CA LEU A 652 5.83 21.79 -22.21
C LEU A 652 6.90 21.19 -23.10
N SER A 653 6.88 19.88 -23.30
CA SER A 653 7.78 19.20 -24.25
C SER A 653 6.95 18.36 -25.21
N SER A 654 7.12 18.55 -26.53
CA SER A 654 6.33 17.84 -27.54
C SER A 654 7.17 17.50 -28.77
N GLY A 655 6.84 16.38 -29.41
CA GLY A 655 7.38 16.02 -30.72
C GLY A 655 6.82 16.80 -31.89
N ASP A 656 5.76 17.59 -31.67
CA ASP A 656 5.07 18.33 -32.71
C ASP A 656 5.91 19.54 -33.22
N ALA A 657 5.47 20.11 -34.35
CA ALA A 657 6.06 21.26 -34.94
C ALA A 657 5.93 22.53 -34.06
N ASP A 658 6.75 23.55 -34.35
CA ASP A 658 6.87 24.79 -33.57
C ASP A 658 5.56 25.55 -33.43
N ALA A 659 4.80 25.73 -34.52
CA ALA A 659 3.60 26.55 -34.51
C ALA A 659 2.44 25.96 -33.71
N PRO A 660 2.10 24.66 -33.82
CA PRO A 660 1.13 24.02 -32.94
C PRO A 660 1.50 24.06 -31.46
N VAL A 661 2.79 23.83 -31.12
CA VAL A 661 3.28 23.85 -29.73
C VAL A 661 3.19 25.26 -29.15
N ALA A 662 3.60 26.29 -29.91
CA ALA A 662 3.51 27.69 -29.50
C ALA A 662 2.06 28.12 -29.23
N ALA A 663 1.12 27.81 -30.12
CA ALA A 663 -0.29 28.11 -29.94
C ALA A 663 -0.91 27.35 -28.73
N PHE A 664 -0.48 26.13 -28.49
CA PHE A 664 -0.93 25.33 -27.37
C PHE A 664 -0.40 25.85 -26.02
N SER A 665 0.89 26.24 -25.98
CA SER A 665 1.53 26.81 -24.80
C SER A 665 0.94 28.16 -24.40
N GLU A 666 0.65 29.02 -25.41
CA GLU A 666 0.02 30.33 -25.19
C GLU A 666 -1.37 30.18 -24.56
N ARG A 667 -2.19 29.27 -25.09
CA ARG A 667 -3.54 28.99 -24.52
C ARG A 667 -3.50 28.53 -23.05
N LEU A 668 -2.49 27.78 -22.66
CA LEU A 668 -2.32 27.28 -21.28
C LEU A 668 -1.48 28.21 -20.41
N GLY A 669 -0.89 29.27 -21.00
CA GLY A 669 0.00 30.17 -20.29
C GLY A 669 1.33 29.55 -19.89
N ILE A 670 1.85 28.57 -20.63
CA ILE A 670 3.14 27.91 -20.36
C ILE A 670 4.24 28.70 -21.06
N GLU A 671 5.19 29.22 -20.27
CA GLU A 671 6.28 30.08 -20.80
C GLU A 671 7.42 29.30 -21.45
N HIS A 672 7.65 28.07 -20.98
CA HIS A 672 8.74 27.20 -21.44
C HIS A 672 8.18 26.06 -22.29
N ALA A 673 8.21 26.19 -23.57
CA ALA A 673 7.71 25.21 -24.53
C ALA A 673 8.79 24.77 -25.50
N HIS A 674 8.94 23.48 -25.72
CA HIS A 674 9.93 22.86 -26.58
C HIS A 674 9.23 21.97 -27.59
N ALA A 675 9.36 22.31 -28.85
CA ALA A 675 8.82 21.62 -30.02
C ALA A 675 9.85 20.65 -30.60
N ARG A 676 9.42 19.74 -31.48
CA ARG A 676 10.25 18.78 -32.23
C ARG A 676 11.16 17.94 -31.35
N GLN A 677 10.73 17.61 -30.13
CA GLN A 677 11.51 16.84 -29.17
C GLN A 677 11.36 15.35 -29.41
N SER A 678 12.47 14.69 -29.72
CA SER A 678 12.54 13.23 -29.59
C SER A 678 12.50 12.78 -28.11
N PRO A 679 12.24 11.50 -27.80
CA PRO A 679 12.34 11.00 -26.42
C PRO A 679 13.72 11.26 -25.76
N GLU A 680 14.79 11.17 -26.56
CA GLU A 680 16.15 11.46 -26.11
C GLU A 680 16.34 12.96 -25.80
N ASP A 681 15.77 13.86 -26.62
CA ASP A 681 15.82 15.31 -26.41
C ASP A 681 15.05 15.71 -25.15
N LYS A 682 13.86 15.12 -24.93
CA LYS A 682 13.08 15.31 -23.72
C LYS A 682 13.87 14.91 -22.48
N LEU A 683 14.55 13.76 -22.53
CA LEU A 683 15.40 13.27 -21.43
C LEU A 683 16.60 14.20 -21.21
N ALA A 684 17.26 14.64 -22.29
CA ALA A 684 18.38 15.58 -22.22
C ALA A 684 17.95 16.92 -21.61
N TYR A 685 16.76 17.40 -21.95
CA TYR A 685 16.17 18.60 -21.35
C TYR A 685 15.90 18.44 -19.85
N ALA A 686 15.27 17.35 -19.44
CA ALA A 686 15.07 17.07 -18.02
C ALA A 686 16.39 17.03 -17.24
N ARG A 687 17.42 16.38 -17.80
CA ARG A 687 18.77 16.32 -17.21
C ARG A 687 19.47 17.68 -17.16
N SER A 688 19.24 18.57 -18.13
CA SER A 688 19.81 19.92 -18.08
C SER A 688 19.25 20.72 -16.91
N LEU A 689 17.95 20.60 -16.65
CA LEU A 689 17.31 21.22 -15.48
C LEU A 689 17.85 20.64 -14.16
N GLN A 690 18.05 19.32 -14.11
CA GLN A 690 18.65 18.65 -12.94
C GLN A 690 20.09 19.10 -12.70
N ALA A 691 20.87 19.30 -13.76
CA ALA A 691 22.25 19.80 -13.67
C ALA A 691 22.32 21.24 -13.10
N GLU A 692 21.25 22.04 -13.26
CA GLU A 692 21.10 23.34 -12.61
C GLU A 692 20.70 23.25 -11.13
N GLY A 693 20.62 22.04 -10.56
CA GLY A 693 20.18 21.82 -9.17
C GLY A 693 18.66 21.86 -8.97
N ARG A 694 17.89 21.73 -10.03
CA ARG A 694 16.43 21.67 -10.00
C ARG A 694 15.95 20.26 -9.69
N VAL A 695 14.78 20.17 -9.08
CA VAL A 695 14.08 18.88 -8.87
C VAL A 695 12.95 18.81 -9.88
N VAL A 696 13.09 17.91 -10.83
CA VAL A 696 12.25 17.82 -12.02
C VAL A 696 11.21 16.71 -11.87
N ALA A 697 9.94 17.07 -12.01
CA ALA A 697 8.85 16.10 -12.20
C ALA A 697 8.50 15.97 -13.68
N MET A 698 8.30 14.74 -14.17
CA MET A 698 7.78 14.47 -15.51
C MET A 698 6.37 13.91 -15.43
N VAL A 699 5.46 14.45 -16.23
CA VAL A 699 4.08 13.96 -16.37
C VAL A 699 3.86 13.56 -17.83
N GLY A 700 3.53 12.30 -18.07
CA GLY A 700 3.33 11.74 -19.40
C GLY A 700 2.33 10.58 -19.42
N ASP A 701 1.95 10.14 -20.62
CA ASP A 701 1.13 8.94 -20.83
C ASP A 701 1.99 7.66 -20.92
N GLY A 702 3.28 7.81 -21.14
CA GLY A 702 4.30 6.77 -21.09
C GLY A 702 4.35 5.79 -22.24
N LEU A 703 3.58 6.01 -23.31
CA LEU A 703 3.72 5.20 -24.51
C LEU A 703 5.07 5.45 -25.19
N ASN A 704 5.46 6.73 -25.28
CA ASN A 704 6.71 7.17 -25.91
C ASN A 704 7.73 7.73 -24.91
N ASP A 705 7.30 8.04 -23.69
CA ASP A 705 8.08 8.79 -22.70
C ASP A 705 8.67 7.94 -21.57
N ALA A 706 8.59 6.60 -21.65
CA ALA A 706 9.13 5.72 -20.61
C ALA A 706 10.60 6.02 -20.22
N PRO A 707 11.53 6.33 -21.16
CA PRO A 707 12.89 6.70 -20.79
C PRO A 707 12.96 8.03 -20.04
N VAL A 708 12.11 9.01 -20.40
CA VAL A 708 12.06 10.34 -19.77
C VAL A 708 11.47 10.24 -18.37
N LEU A 709 10.39 9.46 -18.21
CA LEU A 709 9.78 9.16 -16.91
C LEU A 709 10.80 8.53 -15.96
N ALA A 710 11.58 7.55 -16.45
CA ALA A 710 12.63 6.91 -15.65
C ALA A 710 13.81 7.83 -15.33
N GLY A 711 14.05 8.87 -16.11
CA GLY A 711 15.17 9.79 -15.95
C GLY A 711 14.87 11.04 -15.12
N ALA A 712 13.62 11.33 -14.83
CA ALA A 712 13.21 12.43 -13.96
C ALA A 712 13.45 12.11 -12.47
N ASP A 713 13.47 13.13 -11.59
CA ASP A 713 13.57 12.93 -10.14
C ASP A 713 12.30 12.29 -9.59
N VAL A 714 11.16 12.60 -10.18
CA VAL A 714 9.88 11.96 -9.91
C VAL A 714 9.03 11.93 -11.16
N SER A 715 8.38 10.79 -11.39
CA SER A 715 7.57 10.57 -12.58
C SER A 715 6.10 10.32 -12.22
N LEU A 716 5.20 10.91 -13.01
CA LEU A 716 3.75 10.73 -12.90
C LEU A 716 3.21 10.22 -14.25
N ALA A 717 2.60 9.04 -14.24
CA ALA A 717 1.96 8.47 -15.43
C ALA A 717 0.44 8.56 -15.34
N LEU A 718 -0.22 8.91 -16.46
CA LEU A 718 -1.67 8.82 -16.57
C LEU A 718 -2.08 7.36 -16.80
N SER A 719 -3.21 6.95 -16.21
CA SER A 719 -3.69 5.56 -16.29
C SER A 719 -4.20 5.14 -17.68
N ALA A 720 -4.46 6.09 -18.55
CA ALA A 720 -4.79 5.83 -19.96
C ALA A 720 -3.56 5.36 -20.76
N GLY A 721 -2.35 5.52 -20.24
CA GLY A 721 -1.10 5.15 -20.90
C GLY A 721 -0.77 3.66 -20.82
N ALA A 722 0.33 3.27 -21.48
CA ALA A 722 0.75 1.88 -21.58
C ALA A 722 1.07 1.25 -20.21
N ALA A 723 0.79 -0.04 -20.05
CA ALA A 723 1.11 -0.80 -18.83
C ALA A 723 2.61 -0.71 -18.45
N LEU A 724 3.49 -0.56 -19.42
CA LEU A 724 4.92 -0.38 -19.23
C LEU A 724 5.27 0.93 -18.50
N ALA A 725 4.58 2.01 -18.83
CA ALA A 725 4.76 3.31 -18.19
C ALA A 725 4.30 3.31 -16.73
N GLN A 726 3.18 2.65 -16.45
CA GLN A 726 2.67 2.50 -15.10
C GLN A 726 3.62 1.70 -14.21
N GLN A 727 4.39 0.78 -14.78
CA GLN A 727 5.39 0.00 -14.04
C GLN A 727 6.66 0.80 -13.74
N SER A 728 6.96 1.82 -14.53
CA SER A 728 8.20 2.62 -14.44
C SER A 728 8.00 3.94 -13.68
N ALA A 729 6.75 4.40 -13.55
CA ALA A 729 6.44 5.67 -12.89
C ALA A 729 6.44 5.55 -11.37
N ASP A 730 6.86 6.63 -10.70
CA ASP A 730 6.79 6.76 -9.24
C ASP A 730 5.37 6.98 -8.73
N LEU A 731 4.55 7.67 -9.52
CA LEU A 731 3.13 7.90 -9.23
C LEU A 731 2.28 7.58 -10.47
N VAL A 732 1.10 7.01 -10.23
CA VAL A 732 0.10 6.75 -11.28
C VAL A 732 -1.18 7.51 -10.95
N LEU A 733 -1.68 8.28 -11.92
CA LEU A 733 -2.96 8.97 -11.85
C LEU A 733 -4.03 8.03 -12.40
N THR A 734 -5.00 7.58 -11.59
CA THR A 734 -5.96 6.53 -11.98
C THR A 734 -7.14 7.01 -12.82
N GLY A 735 -7.27 8.31 -13.05
CA GLY A 735 -8.30 8.89 -13.91
C GLY A 735 -7.76 10.04 -14.75
N ASP A 736 -8.62 10.71 -15.47
CA ASP A 736 -8.25 11.64 -16.53
C ASP A 736 -8.02 13.09 -16.07
N SER A 737 -8.29 13.40 -14.80
CA SER A 737 -8.15 14.77 -14.27
C SER A 737 -6.70 15.13 -13.97
N LEU A 738 -6.21 16.17 -14.61
CA LEU A 738 -4.88 16.77 -14.39
C LEU A 738 -4.80 17.54 -13.05
N MET A 739 -5.93 17.96 -12.49
CA MET A 739 -5.96 18.60 -11.17
C MET A 739 -5.40 17.71 -10.05
N ARG A 740 -5.27 16.42 -10.27
CA ARG A 740 -4.64 15.49 -9.35
C ARG A 740 -3.14 15.73 -9.18
N VAL A 741 -2.47 16.28 -10.20
CA VAL A 741 -1.05 16.63 -10.14
C VAL A 741 -0.78 17.70 -9.06
N PRO A 742 -1.38 18.91 -9.11
CA PRO A 742 -1.21 19.90 -8.04
C PRO A 742 -1.72 19.41 -6.69
N GLN A 743 -2.78 18.61 -6.62
CA GLN A 743 -3.29 18.04 -5.36
C GLN A 743 -2.31 17.03 -4.75
N ALA A 744 -1.66 16.21 -5.58
CA ALA A 744 -0.60 15.29 -5.13
C ALA A 744 0.59 16.06 -4.58
N LEU A 745 1.04 17.09 -5.29
CA LEU A 745 2.15 17.95 -4.88
C LEU A 745 1.84 18.68 -3.55
N GLU A 746 0.62 19.20 -3.39
CA GLU A 746 0.19 19.84 -2.15
C GLU A 746 0.18 18.83 -0.99
N THR A 747 -0.33 17.62 -1.24
CA THR A 747 -0.35 16.54 -0.25
C THR A 747 1.08 16.15 0.15
N ALA A 748 1.99 16.00 -0.81
CA ALA A 748 3.39 15.69 -0.55
C ALA A 748 4.08 16.78 0.29
N ARG A 749 3.90 18.06 -0.05
CA ARG A 749 4.43 19.21 0.71
C ARG A 749 3.86 19.28 2.13
N ARG A 750 2.56 19.01 2.30
CA ARG A 750 1.93 18.93 3.64
C ARG A 750 2.51 17.76 4.44
N THR A 751 2.70 16.61 3.81
CA THR A 751 3.29 15.41 4.44
C THR A 751 4.69 15.70 4.97
N ARG A 752 5.55 16.27 4.14
CA ARG A 752 6.92 16.66 4.53
C ARG A 752 6.92 17.65 5.70
N ARG A 753 5.97 18.61 5.70
CA ARG A 753 5.82 19.57 6.81
C ARG A 753 5.40 18.87 8.11
N VAL A 754 4.44 17.96 8.04
CA VAL A 754 3.97 17.19 9.20
C VAL A 754 5.06 16.26 9.73
N VAL A 755 5.79 15.57 8.86
CA VAL A 755 6.95 14.74 9.25
C VAL A 755 7.98 15.60 9.99
N ARG A 756 8.33 16.77 9.44
CA ARG A 756 9.29 17.69 10.09
C ARG A 756 8.77 18.18 11.45
N GLN A 757 7.50 18.55 11.57
CA GLN A 757 6.87 18.93 12.83
C GLN A 757 6.96 17.81 13.85
N ASN A 758 6.62 16.59 13.45
CA ASN A 758 6.67 15.42 14.31
C ASN A 758 8.08 15.10 14.80
N LEU A 759 9.08 15.21 13.90
CA LEU A 759 10.49 14.99 14.27
C LEU A 759 11.01 16.07 15.23
N VAL A 760 10.68 17.34 14.97
CA VAL A 760 11.05 18.48 15.85
C VAL A 760 10.38 18.32 17.21
N TRP A 761 9.10 17.94 17.24
CA TRP A 761 8.41 17.70 18.51
C TRP A 761 9.02 16.55 19.29
N ALA A 762 9.24 15.39 18.66
CA ALA A 762 9.79 14.20 19.31
C ALA A 762 11.22 14.44 19.82
N GLY A 763 12.06 15.13 19.03
CA GLY A 763 13.41 15.52 19.44
C GLY A 763 13.41 16.53 20.58
N GLY A 764 12.59 17.59 20.44
CA GLY A 764 12.45 18.64 21.46
C GLY A 764 11.93 18.11 22.79
N TYR A 765 10.93 17.22 22.76
CA TYR A 765 10.43 16.55 23.94
C TYR A 765 11.55 15.79 24.67
N ASN A 766 12.31 14.98 23.97
CA ASN A 766 13.40 14.21 24.59
C ASN A 766 14.52 15.12 25.13
N ILE A 767 14.89 16.19 24.43
CA ILE A 767 15.92 17.14 24.88
C ILE A 767 15.52 17.81 26.20
N ILE A 768 14.23 18.09 26.41
CA ILE A 768 13.74 18.71 27.64
C ILE A 768 13.49 17.67 28.74
N ALA A 769 12.84 16.57 28.37
CA ALA A 769 12.35 15.57 29.31
C ALA A 769 13.48 14.75 29.97
N LEU A 770 14.55 14.45 29.22
CA LEU A 770 15.71 13.70 29.75
C LEU A 770 16.42 14.42 30.92
N PRO A 771 16.85 15.66 30.78
CA PRO A 771 17.48 16.38 31.90
C PRO A 771 16.57 16.49 33.12
N VAL A 772 15.26 16.73 32.91
CA VAL A 772 14.28 16.86 34.01
C VAL A 772 14.12 15.52 34.75
N ALA A 773 14.11 14.40 34.03
CA ALA A 773 14.08 13.06 34.61
C ALA A 773 15.40 12.75 35.37
N ILE A 774 16.57 13.07 34.81
CA ILE A 774 17.88 12.88 35.44
C ILE A 774 17.97 13.70 36.74
N ALA A 775 17.42 14.91 36.75
CA ALA A 775 17.34 15.75 37.95
C ALA A 775 16.39 15.23 39.04
N GLY A 776 15.65 14.12 38.78
CA GLY A 776 14.73 13.53 39.73
C GLY A 776 13.45 14.33 39.96
N LEU A 777 13.05 15.17 39.00
CA LEU A 777 11.87 16.02 39.09
C LEU A 777 10.59 15.37 38.55
N VAL A 778 10.71 14.18 38.00
CA VAL A 778 9.60 13.42 37.37
C VAL A 778 9.50 12.04 37.99
N THR A 779 8.29 11.65 38.38
CA THR A 779 8.00 10.29 38.83
C THR A 779 7.81 9.34 37.63
N PRO A 780 8.01 8.01 37.76
CA PRO A 780 7.89 7.06 36.65
C PRO A 780 6.52 7.07 35.97
N TRP A 781 5.42 7.29 36.71
CA TRP A 781 4.07 7.33 36.14
C TRP A 781 3.84 8.63 35.31
N LEU A 782 4.34 9.77 35.77
CA LEU A 782 4.31 11.02 34.99
C LEU A 782 5.15 10.92 33.72
N ALA A 783 6.30 10.23 33.81
CA ALA A 783 7.14 9.92 32.66
C ALA A 783 6.38 9.10 31.61
N ALA A 784 5.66 8.06 32.04
CA ALA A 784 4.84 7.21 31.17
C ALA A 784 3.69 8.00 30.53
N LEU A 785 3.02 8.84 31.30
CA LEU A 785 1.94 9.70 30.78
C LEU A 785 2.46 10.70 29.74
N GLY A 786 3.57 11.38 30.03
CA GLY A 786 4.20 12.34 29.12
C GLY A 786 4.61 11.71 27.79
N MET A 787 5.22 10.51 27.84
CA MET A 787 5.59 9.74 26.67
C MET A 787 4.37 9.34 25.85
N ALA A 788 3.29 8.83 26.50
CA ALA A 788 2.07 8.42 25.81
C ALA A 788 1.39 9.60 25.12
N LEU A 789 1.30 10.77 25.80
CA LEU A 789 0.76 12.00 25.23
C LEU A 789 1.61 12.51 24.05
N SER A 790 2.94 12.45 24.16
CA SER A 790 3.85 12.82 23.05
C SER A 790 3.59 11.96 21.80
N SER A 791 3.48 10.66 21.96
CA SER A 791 3.18 9.73 20.86
C SER A 791 1.78 9.98 20.26
N LEU A 792 0.79 10.25 21.10
CA LEU A 792 -0.57 10.56 20.66
C LEU A 792 -0.64 11.87 19.87
N LEU A 793 0.12 12.89 20.27
CA LEU A 793 0.23 14.16 19.54
C LEU A 793 0.83 13.95 18.14
N VAL A 794 1.89 13.15 18.02
CA VAL A 794 2.51 12.80 16.72
C VAL A 794 1.52 12.09 15.81
N VAL A 795 0.80 11.10 16.32
CA VAL A 795 -0.24 10.38 15.57
C VAL A 795 -1.40 11.33 15.21
N GLY A 796 -1.87 12.12 16.15
CA GLY A 796 -2.93 13.11 15.92
C GLY A 796 -2.56 14.15 14.85
N ASN A 797 -1.30 14.63 14.86
CA ASN A 797 -0.80 15.52 13.82
C ASN A 797 -0.74 14.83 12.45
N ALA A 798 -0.31 13.56 12.39
CA ALA A 798 -0.30 12.76 11.16
C ALA A 798 -1.71 12.54 10.60
N LEU A 799 -2.72 12.30 11.45
CA LEU A 799 -4.12 12.15 11.02
C LEU A 799 -4.71 13.41 10.39
N ARG A 800 -4.13 14.60 10.58
CA ARG A 800 -4.53 15.81 9.84
C ARG A 800 -4.35 15.67 8.33
N LEU A 801 -3.46 14.78 7.89
CA LEU A 801 -3.25 14.49 6.48
C LEU A 801 -4.40 13.72 5.85
N THR A 802 -5.23 13.01 6.62
CA THR A 802 -6.40 12.30 6.09
C THR A 802 -7.51 13.25 5.62
N ARG A 803 -7.47 14.53 5.98
CA ARG A 803 -8.38 15.54 5.47
C ARG A 803 -7.94 15.95 4.07
N LEU A 804 -8.84 15.77 3.10
CA LEU A 804 -8.60 16.21 1.73
C LEU A 804 -8.23 17.70 1.68
N PRO A 805 -7.34 18.13 0.76
CA PRO A 805 -7.15 19.54 0.46
C PRO A 805 -8.51 20.15 0.13
N ARG A 806 -8.81 21.33 0.67
CA ARG A 806 -10.04 22.03 0.33
C ARG A 806 -10.01 22.37 -1.15
N SER A 807 -10.92 21.81 -1.94
CA SER A 807 -11.14 22.28 -3.29
C SER A 807 -11.59 23.75 -3.19
N HIS A 808 -10.77 24.66 -3.69
CA HIS A 808 -11.18 26.05 -3.85
C HIS A 808 -12.07 26.14 -5.10
N SER A 809 -13.20 25.43 -5.10
CA SER A 809 -14.33 25.75 -5.97
C SER A 809 -15.10 26.88 -5.31
N ARG A 810 -14.53 28.07 -5.31
CA ARG A 810 -15.29 29.31 -5.17
C ARG A 810 -15.13 30.09 -6.44
N THR A 811 -16.26 30.29 -7.09
CA THR A 811 -16.55 31.22 -8.16
C THR A 811 -16.49 30.68 -9.59
N ALA A 812 -17.65 30.24 -10.05
CA ALA A 812 -18.33 30.94 -11.13
C ALA A 812 -19.80 30.49 -11.10
N ALA A 813 -20.64 31.27 -10.43
CA ALA A 813 -22.06 31.38 -10.67
C ALA A 813 -22.25 32.63 -11.53
#